data_d8f9c91a978dbf4ec70cf2dc9266b379
#
_entry.id   d8f9c91a978dbf4ec70cf2dc9266b379
#
_cell.length_a   1.000
_cell.length_b   1.000
_cell.length_c   1.000
_cell.angle_alpha   90.00
_cell.angle_beta   90.00
_cell.angle_gamma   90.00
#
_symmetry.space_group_name_H-M   'P 1'
#
loop_
_entity.id
_entity.type
_entity.pdbx_description
1 polymer ?
#
loop_
_entity_poly.entity_id
_entity_poly.type
_entity_poly.pdbx_seq_one_letter_code
_entity_poly.pdbx_strand_id
1 'polypeptide(L)'
;MFAVFTFGINMSEIINNIVEKSEDNREERLERKRKLKEEQYKARQESIEIRKKEKNQRELMKTAARQEVLEDENIGEQIKINFGGRILEEDNSKKRKKYDHKEDDLTPLTKETKKTQEIQPDVIENNLFRQEEEKKEEKTKEVLQLEHAMIVEDENYEYPPVELLGKTPKKGLKGGAKALTDTATKLQKTLYSFGVSAKVENVSVGPAITRYELKPAEGVRVSKIANLADDIALNLAAETIRIEAPIPGKQAVGIEVPNKEKEAVHLREVLESEEFENNKSKLTVALGKDVAGNIQLADIAKMPHVLIAGSTGSGKSVCINTIITSIIYNAKPSEVKMVMVDPKVVELSVYNGIPHLLIPVVTDPKKAAGALAWAVQEMDNRYNLFATKGVRDIKGYNKAIEKEEGMGKLPQIVIIVDELADLMMVAAKDVEEAICRLAQKARAAGMHLVIATQRPSVDVITGLIKANVPSRIAFAVSSQIDSRTILDSVGAEKLLGKGDMLFFPTGAPKPVRVQGAFVSDEEVEKIVGFVKQNGTANYSEDILETIENSNKTEKELIQEQAEDDDTDPFLMDAIDAVVEQGTASTSFIQRRFKVGYARAGRIIDQMEERGIISGYQGSKPREVLITKERLEELKMGTDLQEVEE
;
A
#
# COMPACT_ATOMS: atom_id res chain seq x y z
N MET A 1 -63.91 -4.25 -60.84
CA MET A 1 -64.23 -4.46 -62.23
C MET A 1 -65.50 -3.71 -62.72
N PHE A 2 -66.39 -3.27 -61.82
CA PHE A 2 -67.66 -2.57 -62.24
C PHE A 2 -67.52 -1.05 -62.46
N ALA A 3 -66.45 -0.40 -62.04
CA ALA A 3 -66.27 1.04 -62.20
C ALA A 3 -65.58 1.48 -63.50
N VAL A 4 -65.09 0.53 -64.27
CA VAL A 4 -64.37 0.83 -65.55
C VAL A 4 -65.29 0.99 -66.76
N PHE A 5 -66.52 0.50 -66.68
CA PHE A 5 -67.47 0.56 -67.78
C PHE A 5 -68.39 1.78 -67.78
N THR A 6 -68.40 2.60 -66.73
CA THR A 6 -69.33 3.72 -66.63
C THR A 6 -68.73 5.09 -67.00
N PHE A 7 -67.42 5.22 -67.19
CA PHE A 7 -66.77 6.54 -67.42
C PHE A 7 -65.92 6.62 -68.72
N GLY A 8 -65.91 5.64 -69.59
CA GLY A 8 -65.21 5.75 -70.89
C GLY A 8 -63.70 6.03 -70.77
N ILE A 9 -63.07 5.59 -69.70
CA ILE A 9 -61.64 5.84 -69.39
C ILE A 9 -60.81 4.79 -70.19
N ASN A 10 -59.98 5.28 -71.13
CA ASN A 10 -59.10 4.45 -71.94
C ASN A 10 -57.91 3.91 -71.08
N MET A 11 -58.06 2.68 -70.62
CA MET A 11 -57.04 2.02 -69.71
C MET A 11 -55.64 1.89 -70.39
N SER A 12 -55.59 1.83 -71.72
CA SER A 12 -54.33 1.76 -72.48
C SER A 12 -53.54 3.10 -72.37
N GLU A 13 -54.25 4.23 -72.32
CA GLU A 13 -53.62 5.56 -72.19
C GLU A 13 -53.09 5.76 -70.78
N ILE A 14 -53.81 5.30 -69.76
CA ILE A 14 -53.33 5.35 -68.35
C ILE A 14 -52.12 4.47 -68.16
N ILE A 15 -52.08 3.25 -68.68
CA ILE A 15 -50.94 2.35 -68.58
C ILE A 15 -49.73 2.93 -69.33
N ASN A 16 -49.91 3.49 -70.54
CA ASN A 16 -48.80 4.13 -71.24
C ASN A 16 -48.22 5.35 -70.47
N ASN A 17 -49.06 6.22 -69.92
CA ASN A 17 -48.62 7.34 -69.13
C ASN A 17 -47.90 6.92 -67.81
N ILE A 18 -48.27 5.79 -67.19
CA ILE A 18 -47.62 5.25 -66.03
C ILE A 18 -46.26 4.62 -66.41
N VAL A 19 -46.17 3.95 -67.54
CA VAL A 19 -44.90 3.37 -68.04
C VAL A 19 -43.93 4.49 -68.42
N GLU A 20 -44.35 5.51 -69.15
CA GLU A 20 -43.56 6.64 -69.58
C GLU A 20 -43.00 7.41 -68.32
N LYS A 21 -43.85 7.73 -67.34
CA LYS A 21 -43.40 8.32 -66.05
C LYS A 21 -42.46 7.42 -65.26
N SER A 22 -42.57 6.11 -65.39
CA SER A 22 -41.68 5.17 -64.71
C SER A 22 -40.31 5.08 -65.39
N GLU A 23 -40.26 5.22 -66.69
CA GLU A 23 -39.02 5.27 -67.47
C GLU A 23 -38.28 6.61 -67.25
N ASP A 24 -38.96 7.73 -67.29
CA ASP A 24 -38.39 9.06 -66.99
C ASP A 24 -37.79 9.09 -65.57
N ASN A 25 -38.49 8.59 -64.55
CA ASN A 25 -37.99 8.48 -63.19
C ASN A 25 -36.76 7.54 -63.06
N ARG A 26 -36.69 6.53 -63.95
CA ARG A 26 -35.53 5.61 -63.93
C ARG A 26 -34.33 6.26 -64.62
N GLU A 27 -34.52 7.05 -65.66
CA GLU A 27 -33.44 7.80 -66.30
C GLU A 27 -32.90 8.91 -65.40
N GLU A 28 -33.76 9.69 -64.74
CA GLU A 28 -33.32 10.67 -63.77
C GLU A 28 -32.50 10.06 -62.60
N ARG A 29 -32.91 8.91 -62.10
CA ARG A 29 -32.15 8.17 -61.03
C ARG A 29 -30.81 7.68 -61.59
N LEU A 30 -30.68 7.28 -62.81
CA LEU A 30 -29.43 6.87 -63.41
C LEU A 30 -28.49 8.06 -63.63
N GLU A 31 -29.02 9.18 -64.05
CA GLU A 31 -28.26 10.43 -64.27
C GLU A 31 -27.72 10.97 -62.91
N ARG A 32 -28.57 10.99 -61.88
CA ARG A 32 -28.14 11.35 -60.53
C ARG A 32 -27.04 10.42 -60.01
N LYS A 33 -27.12 9.14 -60.23
CA LYS A 33 -26.07 8.17 -59.88
C LYS A 33 -24.77 8.38 -60.66
N ARG A 34 -24.87 8.78 -61.96
CA ARG A 34 -23.67 9.09 -62.77
C ARG A 34 -22.99 10.38 -62.25
N LYS A 35 -23.73 11.44 -61.98
CA LYS A 35 -23.19 12.68 -61.42
C LYS A 35 -22.54 12.47 -60.06
N LEU A 36 -23.18 11.70 -59.18
CA LEU A 36 -22.60 11.37 -57.84
C LEU A 36 -21.30 10.56 -57.94
N LYS A 37 -21.20 9.64 -58.91
CA LYS A 37 -19.96 8.88 -59.16
C LYS A 37 -18.84 9.77 -59.71
N GLU A 38 -19.17 10.71 -60.59
CA GLU A 38 -18.19 11.67 -61.12
C GLU A 38 -17.69 12.61 -60.05
N GLU A 39 -18.57 13.13 -59.18
CA GLU A 39 -18.16 13.94 -58.02
C GLU A 39 -17.27 13.15 -57.05
N GLN A 40 -17.62 11.91 -56.73
CA GLN A 40 -16.79 11.05 -55.90
C GLN A 40 -15.42 10.75 -56.51
N TYR A 41 -15.37 10.58 -57.85
CA TYR A 41 -14.10 10.37 -58.55
C TYR A 41 -13.22 11.63 -58.53
N LYS A 42 -13.80 12.82 -58.76
CA LYS A 42 -13.08 14.09 -58.67
C LYS A 42 -12.55 14.34 -57.27
N ALA A 43 -13.37 14.18 -56.22
CA ALA A 43 -12.96 14.30 -54.83
C ALA A 43 -11.84 13.32 -54.45
N ARG A 44 -11.87 12.10 -55.02
CA ARG A 44 -10.79 11.11 -54.80
C ARG A 44 -9.48 11.52 -55.48
N GLN A 45 -9.55 12.09 -56.68
CA GLN A 45 -8.36 12.60 -57.38
C GLN A 45 -7.74 13.78 -56.67
N GLU A 46 -8.54 14.74 -56.20
CA GLU A 46 -8.07 15.87 -55.38
C GLU A 46 -7.42 15.40 -54.09
N SER A 47 -7.99 14.43 -53.40
CA SER A 47 -7.41 13.86 -52.19
C SER A 47 -6.06 13.15 -52.44
N ILE A 48 -5.88 12.53 -53.60
CA ILE A 48 -4.60 11.92 -54.02
C ILE A 48 -3.58 12.99 -54.34
N GLU A 49 -3.96 14.06 -55.01
CA GLU A 49 -3.04 15.19 -55.28
C GLU A 49 -2.59 15.91 -53.99
N ILE A 50 -3.51 16.16 -53.07
CA ILE A 50 -3.19 16.74 -51.77
C ILE A 50 -2.17 15.85 -51.02
N ARG A 51 -2.42 14.53 -50.98
CA ARG A 51 -1.48 13.58 -50.34
C ARG A 51 -0.11 13.54 -51.03
N LYS A 52 -0.07 13.69 -52.38
CA LYS A 52 1.23 13.79 -53.12
C LYS A 52 1.97 15.09 -52.79
N LYS A 53 1.28 16.22 -52.71
CA LYS A 53 1.86 17.50 -52.33
C LYS A 53 2.39 17.47 -50.89
N GLU A 54 1.62 16.93 -49.92
CA GLU A 54 2.08 16.73 -48.56
C GLU A 54 3.27 15.80 -48.45
N LYS A 55 3.31 14.72 -49.24
CA LYS A 55 4.46 13.80 -49.25
C LYS A 55 5.72 14.47 -49.79
N ASN A 56 5.62 15.23 -50.87
CA ASN A 56 6.76 15.97 -51.43
C ASN A 56 7.24 17.08 -50.47
N GLN A 57 6.32 17.76 -49.79
CA GLN A 57 6.69 18.76 -48.77
C GLN A 57 7.40 18.15 -47.56
N ARG A 58 6.97 16.94 -47.14
CA ARG A 58 7.65 16.17 -46.09
C ARG A 58 9.04 15.68 -46.53
N GLU A 59 9.23 15.31 -47.79
CA GLU A 59 10.53 14.92 -48.32
C GLU A 59 11.50 16.11 -48.43
N LEU A 60 11.01 17.29 -48.82
CA LEU A 60 11.77 18.53 -48.83
C LEU A 60 12.19 18.98 -47.44
N MET A 61 11.28 18.88 -46.45
CA MET A 61 11.63 19.13 -45.04
C MET A 61 12.64 18.13 -44.49
N LYS A 62 12.54 16.86 -44.88
CA LYS A 62 13.52 15.83 -44.50
C LYS A 62 14.92 16.11 -45.08
N THR A 63 15.00 16.58 -46.32
CA THR A 63 16.28 16.92 -46.98
C THR A 63 16.89 18.18 -46.38
N ALA A 64 16.11 19.22 -46.07
CA ALA A 64 16.58 20.43 -45.37
C ALA A 64 17.12 20.10 -43.96
N ALA A 65 16.34 19.34 -43.17
CA ALA A 65 16.78 18.85 -41.85
C ALA A 65 18.03 17.93 -41.93
N ARG A 66 18.23 17.23 -43.07
CA ARG A 66 19.37 16.39 -43.31
C ARG A 66 20.66 17.19 -43.57
N GLN A 67 20.54 18.36 -44.20
CA GLN A 67 21.67 19.30 -44.38
C GLN A 67 22.06 19.98 -43.06
N GLU A 68 21.06 20.40 -42.26
CA GLU A 68 21.30 21.06 -40.96
C GLU A 68 22.00 20.11 -39.93
N VAL A 69 21.73 18.81 -39.95
CA VAL A 69 22.38 17.81 -39.07
C VAL A 69 23.81 17.45 -39.54
N LEU A 70 24.11 17.63 -40.82
CA LEU A 70 25.46 17.37 -41.36
C LEU A 70 26.44 18.57 -41.15
N GLU A 71 25.90 19.77 -40.92
CA GLU A 71 26.68 20.97 -40.67
C GLU A 71 27.02 21.20 -39.18
N ASP A 72 26.39 20.45 -38.26
CA ASP A 72 26.57 20.57 -36.80
C ASP A 72 27.68 19.61 -36.31
N GLU A 73 28.93 19.83 -36.72
CA GLU A 73 30.11 19.10 -36.20
C GLU A 73 30.39 19.38 -34.70
N ASN A 74 29.66 20.28 -34.05
CA ASN A 74 29.84 20.72 -32.66
C ASN A 74 28.78 20.22 -31.68
N ILE A 75 28.20 19.03 -31.87
CA ILE A 75 27.15 18.50 -30.97
C ILE A 75 27.70 18.26 -29.55
N GLY A 76 29.02 18.06 -29.37
CA GLY A 76 29.62 17.77 -28.07
C GLY A 76 29.73 18.92 -27.09
N GLU A 77 29.77 20.16 -27.57
CA GLU A 77 30.02 21.35 -26.71
C GLU A 77 28.80 21.96 -26.04
N GLN A 78 27.57 21.53 -26.37
CA GLN A 78 26.33 22.12 -25.87
C GLN A 78 25.53 21.23 -24.90
N ILE A 79 26.03 20.04 -24.60
CA ILE A 79 25.32 19.10 -23.70
C ILE A 79 25.73 19.38 -22.25
N LYS A 80 24.77 19.76 -21.40
CA LYS A 80 24.99 19.91 -19.95
C LYS A 80 24.98 18.53 -19.30
N ILE A 81 26.07 18.16 -18.62
CA ILE A 81 26.20 16.88 -17.91
C ILE A 81 26.10 17.13 -16.40
N ASN A 82 25.15 16.47 -15.74
CA ASN A 82 24.93 16.57 -14.30
C ASN A 82 25.31 15.25 -13.61
N PHE A 83 26.20 15.32 -12.62
CA PHE A 83 26.61 14.22 -11.76
C PHE A 83 26.23 14.52 -10.32
N GLY A 84 25.26 13.77 -9.76
CA GLY A 84 24.91 13.86 -8.34
C GLY A 84 24.56 15.28 -7.86
N GLY A 85 23.78 16.03 -8.65
CA GLY A 85 23.36 17.40 -8.33
C GLY A 85 24.40 18.49 -8.60
N ARG A 86 25.62 18.16 -9.08
CA ARG A 86 26.63 19.16 -9.46
C ARG A 86 26.72 19.28 -10.99
N ILE A 87 26.53 20.49 -11.49
CA ILE A 87 26.74 20.83 -12.90
C ILE A 87 28.24 21.03 -13.12
N LEU A 88 28.88 20.22 -13.98
CA LEU A 88 30.24 20.44 -14.42
C LEU A 88 30.20 21.53 -15.51
N GLU A 89 30.42 22.78 -15.12
CA GLU A 89 30.78 23.84 -16.08
C GLU A 89 32.29 23.77 -16.30
N GLU A 90 32.73 23.58 -17.55
CA GLU A 90 34.14 23.80 -17.90
C GLU A 90 34.48 25.27 -17.67
N ASP A 91 35.46 25.49 -16.82
CA ASP A 91 35.96 26.78 -16.39
C ASP A 91 36.61 27.51 -17.56
N ASN A 92 35.87 28.40 -18.21
CA ASN A 92 36.42 29.44 -19.07
C ASN A 92 36.24 30.78 -18.38
N SER A 93 37.22 31.07 -17.50
CA SER A 93 37.40 32.33 -16.84
C SER A 93 37.52 33.49 -17.84
N LYS A 94 36.50 34.31 -18.00
CA LYS A 94 36.63 35.78 -18.08
C LYS A 94 35.25 36.47 -18.23
N LYS A 95 35.05 37.43 -17.31
CA LYS A 95 34.08 38.52 -17.26
C LYS A 95 32.83 38.32 -16.39
N ARG A 96 33.02 38.69 -15.12
CA ARG A 96 31.96 39.13 -14.21
C ARG A 96 31.34 40.46 -14.73
N LYS A 97 30.00 40.49 -14.83
CA LYS A 97 29.20 41.71 -14.66
C LYS A 97 28.17 41.43 -13.57
N LYS A 98 28.26 42.26 -12.52
CA LYS A 98 27.27 42.40 -11.45
C LYS A 98 25.94 42.89 -12.01
N TYR A 99 24.86 42.30 -11.64
CA TYR A 99 23.54 42.92 -11.61
C TYR A 99 22.93 42.72 -10.22
N ASP A 100 22.64 43.86 -9.59
CA ASP A 100 21.90 43.98 -8.34
C ASP A 100 20.42 43.67 -8.61
N HIS A 101 19.83 42.79 -7.80
CA HIS A 101 18.38 42.67 -7.72
C HIS A 101 17.87 43.31 -6.43
N LYS A 102 16.97 44.26 -6.63
CA LYS A 102 16.14 44.86 -5.58
C LYS A 102 15.08 43.86 -5.13
N GLU A 103 14.91 43.77 -3.83
CA GLU A 103 13.78 43.15 -3.16
C GLU A 103 12.52 44.00 -3.38
N ASP A 104 11.42 43.37 -3.77
CA ASP A 104 10.08 43.93 -3.70
C ASP A 104 9.26 43.17 -2.66
N ASP A 105 8.85 43.95 -1.66
CA ASP A 105 7.99 43.62 -0.53
C ASP A 105 6.55 43.34 -1.00
N LEU A 106 5.96 42.24 -0.59
CA LEU A 106 4.53 42.00 -0.70
C LEU A 106 3.95 41.54 0.65
N THR A 107 3.23 42.44 1.28
CA THR A 107 2.42 42.25 2.48
C THR A 107 1.20 41.37 2.27
N PRO A 108 0.73 40.64 3.29
CA PRO A 108 -0.40 39.74 3.17
C PRO A 108 -1.75 40.42 3.47
N LEU A 109 -2.73 40.06 2.65
CA LEU A 109 -4.13 40.44 2.79
C LEU A 109 -4.86 39.59 3.83
N THR A 110 -5.40 40.24 4.83
CA THR A 110 -6.33 39.72 5.85
C THR A 110 -7.68 39.38 5.23
N LYS A 111 -8.25 38.24 5.61
CA LYS A 111 -9.65 37.89 5.35
C LYS A 111 -10.45 37.77 6.66
N GLU A 112 -11.57 38.48 6.63
CA GLU A 112 -12.56 38.63 7.70
C GLU A 112 -13.27 37.33 8.09
N THR A 113 -13.51 37.21 9.39
CA THR A 113 -14.32 36.17 10.02
C THR A 113 -15.80 36.50 9.96
N LYS A 114 -16.62 35.58 9.47
CA LYS A 114 -18.10 35.59 9.67
C LYS A 114 -18.46 34.73 10.88
N LYS A 115 -19.18 35.36 11.81
CA LYS A 115 -19.83 34.75 12.98
C LYS A 115 -20.97 33.82 12.55
N THR A 116 -21.03 32.64 13.12
CA THR A 116 -22.19 31.75 13.10
C THR A 116 -22.74 31.63 14.52
N GLN A 117 -24.06 31.73 14.62
CA GLN A 117 -24.86 31.80 15.86
C GLN A 117 -24.92 30.45 16.58
N GLU A 118 -24.88 30.51 17.91
CA GLU A 118 -25.14 29.42 18.82
C GLU A 118 -26.64 29.08 18.85
N ILE A 119 -26.95 27.78 18.82
CA ILE A 119 -28.25 27.21 19.16
C ILE A 119 -28.04 26.34 20.39
N GLN A 120 -28.72 26.69 21.48
CA GLN A 120 -28.79 25.88 22.71
C GLN A 120 -29.75 24.72 22.52
N PRO A 121 -29.49 23.50 23.02
CA PRO A 121 -30.47 22.45 23.18
C PRO A 121 -30.96 22.33 24.63
N ASP A 122 -32.25 22.09 24.73
CA ASP A 122 -33.01 21.90 25.97
C ASP A 122 -32.59 20.63 26.74
N VAL A 123 -32.73 20.76 28.05
CA VAL A 123 -32.45 19.74 29.06
C VAL A 123 -33.60 18.74 29.13
N ILE A 124 -33.31 17.46 28.92
CA ILE A 124 -34.19 16.35 29.32
C ILE A 124 -33.36 15.42 30.23
N GLU A 125 -33.84 15.28 31.48
CA GLU A 125 -33.24 14.48 32.54
C GLU A 125 -33.22 12.98 32.21
N ASN A 126 -32.08 12.33 32.52
CA ASN A 126 -31.81 10.93 32.25
C ASN A 126 -31.51 10.11 33.50
N ASN A 127 -32.33 9.10 33.73
CA ASN A 127 -32.04 8.03 34.71
C ASN A 127 -31.42 6.77 34.09
N LEU A 128 -30.98 6.84 32.85
CA LEU A 128 -30.30 5.72 32.13
C LEU A 128 -28.77 5.77 32.17
N PHE A 129 -28.19 6.87 32.69
CA PHE A 129 -26.71 7.08 32.59
C PHE A 129 -25.91 6.39 33.71
N ARG A 130 -26.49 5.92 34.79
CA ARG A 130 -25.71 5.31 35.89
C ARG A 130 -25.15 3.91 35.57
N GLN A 131 -25.85 3.12 34.79
CA GLN A 131 -25.34 1.78 34.40
C GLN A 131 -24.30 1.81 33.24
N GLU A 132 -24.31 2.90 32.45
CA GLU A 132 -23.27 3.11 31.42
C GLU A 132 -21.97 3.72 31.98
N GLU A 133 -22.05 4.46 33.08
CA GLU A 133 -20.84 5.02 33.74
C GLU A 133 -20.02 3.93 34.43
N GLU A 134 -20.60 2.98 35.12
CA GLU A 134 -19.88 1.87 35.75
C GLU A 134 -19.16 0.97 34.72
N LYS A 135 -19.82 0.65 33.60
CA LYS A 135 -19.17 -0.08 32.48
C LYS A 135 -18.11 0.75 31.75
N LYS A 136 -18.21 2.08 31.75
CA LYS A 136 -17.16 2.95 31.21
C LYS A 136 -15.96 3.04 32.14
N GLU A 137 -16.16 3.05 33.46
CA GLU A 137 -15.05 3.08 34.42
C GLU A 137 -14.26 1.77 34.45
N GLU A 138 -14.89 0.60 34.32
CA GLU A 138 -14.18 -0.68 34.20
C GLU A 138 -13.38 -0.76 32.90
N LYS A 139 -13.98 -0.42 31.75
CA LYS A 139 -13.25 -0.36 30.47
C LYS A 139 -12.12 0.67 30.48
N THR A 140 -12.27 1.78 31.21
CA THR A 140 -11.21 2.78 31.35
C THR A 140 -10.05 2.27 32.22
N LYS A 141 -10.31 1.43 33.21
CA LYS A 141 -9.28 0.78 34.03
C LYS A 141 -8.51 -0.30 33.25
N GLU A 142 -9.17 -1.11 32.45
CA GLU A 142 -8.52 -2.09 31.55
C GLU A 142 -7.64 -1.38 30.51
N VAL A 143 -8.12 -0.30 29.90
CA VAL A 143 -7.36 0.51 28.93
C VAL A 143 -6.14 1.16 29.57
N LEU A 144 -6.26 1.64 30.81
CA LEU A 144 -5.12 2.21 31.59
C LEU A 144 -4.09 1.14 31.98
N GLN A 145 -4.48 -0.12 32.16
CA GLN A 145 -3.56 -1.23 32.40
C GLN A 145 -2.78 -1.60 31.12
N LEU A 146 -3.40 -1.56 29.95
CA LEU A 146 -2.74 -1.75 28.65
C LEU A 146 -1.73 -0.62 28.34
N GLU A 147 -2.01 0.61 28.77
CA GLU A 147 -1.05 1.73 28.62
C GLU A 147 0.24 1.49 29.42
N HIS A 148 0.15 0.92 30.62
CA HIS A 148 1.34 0.63 31.45
C HIS A 148 2.24 -0.45 30.83
N ALA A 149 1.68 -1.40 30.10
CA ALA A 149 2.47 -2.43 29.42
C ALA A 149 3.27 -1.92 28.21
N MET A 150 2.88 -0.77 27.62
CA MET A 150 3.57 -0.15 26.47
C MET A 150 4.64 0.87 26.87
N ILE A 151 4.72 1.26 28.15
CA ILE A 151 5.74 2.19 28.62
C ILE A 151 7.07 1.45 28.77
N VAL A 152 7.96 1.66 27.83
CA VAL A 152 9.34 1.18 27.90
C VAL A 152 10.21 2.31 28.44
N GLU A 153 10.93 2.05 29.53
CA GLU A 153 11.97 2.96 30.03
C GLU A 153 13.15 2.91 29.05
N ASP A 154 13.34 3.98 28.28
CA ASP A 154 14.43 4.12 27.31
C ASP A 154 15.70 4.75 27.91
N GLU A 155 15.82 4.81 29.22
CA GLU A 155 16.92 5.54 29.89
C GLU A 155 18.32 5.08 29.45
N ASN A 156 18.46 3.83 29.05
CA ASN A 156 19.72 3.22 28.60
C ASN A 156 19.77 2.82 27.14
N TYR A 157 18.79 3.24 26.31
CA TYR A 157 18.78 2.84 24.89
C TYR A 157 19.81 3.63 24.08
N GLU A 158 20.78 2.92 23.49
CA GLU A 158 21.77 3.48 22.58
C GLU A 158 21.42 3.16 21.12
N TYR A 159 21.48 4.19 20.27
CA TYR A 159 21.30 3.97 18.83
C TYR A 159 22.47 3.18 18.26
N PRO A 160 22.23 2.27 17.29
CA PRO A 160 23.33 1.54 16.65
C PRO A 160 24.27 2.51 15.95
N PRO A 161 25.61 2.33 16.10
CA PRO A 161 26.60 3.18 15.44
C PRO A 161 26.59 2.94 13.93
N VAL A 162 26.73 4.00 13.14
CA VAL A 162 26.68 3.94 11.66
C VAL A 162 27.83 3.12 11.09
N GLU A 163 28.90 2.91 11.87
CA GLU A 163 30.07 2.07 11.54
C GLU A 163 29.74 0.59 11.35
N LEU A 164 28.59 0.12 11.85
CA LEU A 164 28.10 -1.25 11.58
C LEU A 164 27.71 -1.45 10.12
N LEU A 165 27.47 -0.35 9.39
CA LEU A 165 27.18 -0.34 7.97
C LEU A 165 28.46 -0.11 7.15
N GLY A 166 28.58 -0.84 6.05
CA GLY A 166 29.72 -0.76 5.12
C GLY A 166 29.84 0.62 4.46
N LYS A 167 31.08 1.04 4.25
CA LYS A 167 31.37 2.30 3.52
C LYS A 167 31.20 2.11 2.03
N THR A 168 30.58 3.11 1.38
CA THR A 168 30.50 3.16 -0.07
C THR A 168 31.92 3.22 -0.68
N PRO A 169 32.34 2.26 -1.51
CA PRO A 169 33.62 2.33 -2.19
C PRO A 169 33.62 3.54 -3.13
N LYS A 170 34.53 4.48 -2.95
CA LYS A 170 34.73 5.63 -3.85
C LYS A 170 35.29 5.12 -5.18
N LYS A 171 34.46 4.61 -6.08
CA LYS A 171 34.82 4.35 -7.46
C LYS A 171 34.70 5.67 -8.22
N GLY A 172 35.81 6.24 -8.64
CA GLY A 172 35.79 7.34 -9.61
C GLY A 172 35.22 6.82 -10.94
N LEU A 173 34.32 7.59 -11.56
CA LEU A 173 33.71 7.30 -12.87
C LEU A 173 34.80 7.09 -13.93
N LYS A 174 35.18 5.83 -14.11
CA LYS A 174 36.07 5.42 -15.22
C LYS A 174 35.20 5.35 -16.48
N GLY A 175 35.24 6.38 -17.29
CA GLY A 175 34.55 6.37 -18.59
C GLY A 175 34.02 7.71 -19.06
N GLY A 176 34.28 8.73 -18.33
CA GLY A 176 34.25 10.15 -18.69
C GLY A 176 33.11 10.67 -19.59
N ALA A 177 32.95 11.97 -19.57
CA ALA A 177 32.03 12.75 -20.39
C ALA A 177 31.97 12.31 -21.88
N LYS A 178 33.07 11.84 -22.44
CA LYS A 178 33.14 11.37 -23.85
C LYS A 178 32.20 10.18 -24.13
N ALA A 179 32.14 9.17 -23.29
CA ALA A 179 31.28 8.01 -23.51
C ALA A 179 29.78 8.40 -23.40
N LEU A 180 29.46 9.36 -22.54
CA LEU A 180 28.08 9.91 -22.40
C LEU A 180 27.70 10.70 -23.65
N THR A 181 28.62 11.53 -24.17
CA THR A 181 28.41 12.30 -25.40
C THR A 181 28.29 11.38 -26.63
N ASP A 182 29.12 10.33 -26.73
CA ASP A 182 29.01 9.34 -27.80
C ASP A 182 27.66 8.62 -27.79
N THR A 183 27.16 8.27 -26.60
CA THR A 183 25.83 7.65 -26.44
C THR A 183 24.72 8.65 -26.78
N ALA A 184 24.80 9.90 -26.38
CA ALA A 184 23.87 10.96 -26.74
C ALA A 184 23.80 11.15 -28.27
N THR A 185 24.96 11.21 -28.92
CA THR A 185 25.05 11.32 -30.38
C THR A 185 24.46 10.10 -31.09
N LYS A 186 24.75 8.89 -30.61
CA LYS A 186 24.18 7.65 -31.13
C LYS A 186 22.67 7.63 -30.99
N LEU A 187 22.14 8.08 -29.84
CA LEU A 187 20.70 8.18 -29.57
C LEU A 187 20.01 9.16 -30.53
N GLN A 188 20.58 10.34 -30.75
CA GLN A 188 20.03 11.31 -31.71
C GLN A 188 20.02 10.75 -33.15
N LYS A 189 21.11 10.10 -33.58
CA LYS A 189 21.18 9.43 -34.89
C LYS A 189 20.15 8.33 -35.05
N THR A 190 19.95 7.52 -34.01
CA THR A 190 18.93 6.46 -33.99
C THR A 190 17.54 7.04 -34.14
N LEU A 191 17.17 8.04 -33.36
CA LEU A 191 15.87 8.70 -33.47
C LEU A 191 15.67 9.33 -34.85
N TYR A 192 16.71 9.96 -35.39
CA TYR A 192 16.67 10.54 -36.74
C TYR A 192 16.41 9.51 -37.82
N SER A 193 17.05 8.31 -37.76
CA SER A 193 16.83 7.22 -38.73
C SER A 193 15.37 6.73 -38.74
N PHE A 194 14.65 6.84 -37.61
CA PHE A 194 13.22 6.56 -37.50
C PHE A 194 12.33 7.78 -37.84
N GLY A 195 12.92 8.85 -38.37
CA GLY A 195 12.20 10.08 -38.76
C GLY A 195 11.67 10.87 -37.55
N VAL A 196 12.43 10.89 -36.47
CA VAL A 196 12.18 11.69 -35.26
C VAL A 196 13.34 12.65 -35.08
N SER A 197 13.13 13.95 -35.27
CA SER A 197 14.11 14.98 -34.98
C SER A 197 13.98 15.38 -33.49
N ALA A 198 15.03 15.17 -32.72
CA ALA A 198 15.12 15.55 -31.32
C ALA A 198 16.57 15.86 -30.94
N LYS A 199 16.80 16.85 -30.08
CA LYS A 199 18.13 17.24 -29.59
C LYS A 199 18.27 16.88 -28.12
N VAL A 200 19.40 16.29 -27.72
CA VAL A 200 19.74 16.06 -26.32
C VAL A 200 20.22 17.39 -25.73
N GLU A 201 19.54 17.88 -24.70
CA GLU A 201 19.89 19.12 -24.00
C GLU A 201 20.66 18.86 -22.71
N ASN A 202 20.23 17.83 -21.95
CA ASN A 202 20.82 17.49 -20.65
C ASN A 202 21.07 15.98 -20.54
N VAL A 203 22.08 15.63 -19.74
CA VAL A 203 22.37 14.25 -19.35
C VAL A 203 22.51 14.21 -17.84
N SER A 204 21.67 13.41 -17.18
CA SER A 204 21.75 13.16 -15.74
C SER A 204 22.25 11.74 -15.50
N VAL A 205 23.34 11.62 -14.76
CA VAL A 205 23.97 10.34 -14.44
C VAL A 205 23.60 9.92 -13.03
N GLY A 206 22.86 8.83 -12.92
CA GLY A 206 22.51 8.20 -11.66
C GLY A 206 23.31 6.92 -11.40
N PRO A 207 23.07 6.24 -10.27
CA PRO A 207 23.85 5.07 -9.87
C PRO A 207 23.66 3.85 -10.79
N ALA A 208 22.44 3.63 -11.29
CA ALA A 208 22.12 2.46 -12.13
C ALA A 208 21.79 2.83 -13.58
N ILE A 209 21.32 4.03 -13.82
CA ILE A 209 20.88 4.50 -15.13
C ILE A 209 21.40 5.91 -15.43
N THR A 210 21.51 6.22 -16.72
CA THR A 210 21.72 7.59 -17.20
C THR A 210 20.48 8.07 -17.94
N ARG A 211 19.95 9.24 -17.58
CA ARG A 211 18.81 9.88 -18.25
C ARG A 211 19.31 10.90 -19.24
N TYR A 212 18.92 10.73 -20.49
CA TYR A 212 19.11 11.70 -21.57
C TYR A 212 17.83 12.50 -21.75
N GLU A 213 17.88 13.81 -21.54
CA GLU A 213 16.73 14.71 -21.70
C GLU A 213 16.75 15.28 -23.12
N LEU A 214 15.72 14.94 -23.89
CA LEU A 214 15.61 15.33 -25.28
C LEU A 214 14.49 16.32 -25.49
N LYS A 215 14.78 17.36 -26.27
CA LYS A 215 13.78 18.28 -26.77
C LYS A 215 13.37 17.87 -28.18
N PRO A 216 12.11 17.41 -28.39
CA PRO A 216 11.61 17.10 -29.72
C PRO A 216 11.48 18.37 -30.56
N ALA A 217 11.75 18.27 -31.86
CA ALA A 217 11.46 19.33 -32.80
C ALA A 217 9.95 19.60 -32.91
N GLU A 218 9.58 20.79 -33.38
CA GLU A 218 8.20 21.15 -33.57
C GLU A 218 7.45 20.15 -34.48
N GLY A 219 6.23 19.80 -34.12
CA GLY A 219 5.39 18.82 -34.85
C GLY A 219 5.72 17.35 -34.58
N VAL A 220 6.74 17.02 -33.77
CA VAL A 220 7.02 15.64 -33.35
C VAL A 220 6.09 15.22 -32.22
N ARG A 221 5.30 14.17 -32.45
CA ARG A 221 4.42 13.60 -31.42
C ARG A 221 5.24 12.81 -30.39
N VAL A 222 5.02 13.09 -29.10
CA VAL A 222 5.66 12.41 -27.99
C VAL A 222 5.47 10.89 -28.03
N SER A 223 4.27 10.43 -28.42
CA SER A 223 3.97 9.00 -28.56
C SER A 223 4.84 8.29 -29.63
N LYS A 224 5.31 9.04 -30.65
CA LYS A 224 6.22 8.46 -31.66
C LYS A 224 7.58 8.12 -31.06
N ILE A 225 8.06 8.92 -30.11
CA ILE A 225 9.31 8.66 -29.37
C ILE A 225 9.09 7.49 -28.42
N ALA A 226 8.01 7.51 -27.65
CA ALA A 226 7.71 6.48 -26.65
C ALA A 226 7.62 5.07 -27.25
N ASN A 227 7.09 4.94 -28.48
CA ASN A 227 6.96 3.65 -29.17
C ASN A 227 8.27 3.12 -29.76
N LEU A 228 9.36 3.90 -29.75
CA LEU A 228 10.68 3.49 -30.25
C LEU A 228 11.58 2.92 -29.14
N ALA A 229 11.07 2.65 -27.95
CA ALA A 229 11.87 2.20 -26.83
C ALA A 229 12.67 0.94 -27.15
N ASP A 230 12.06 -0.07 -27.77
CA ASP A 230 12.70 -1.34 -28.09
C ASP A 230 13.69 -1.20 -29.28
N ASP A 231 13.38 -0.35 -30.27
CA ASP A 231 14.29 -0.02 -31.37
C ASP A 231 15.55 0.72 -30.88
N ILE A 232 15.37 1.63 -29.92
CA ILE A 232 16.48 2.35 -29.29
C ILE A 232 17.32 1.39 -28.44
N ALA A 233 16.67 0.49 -27.67
CA ALA A 233 17.35 -0.52 -26.87
C ALA A 233 18.25 -1.41 -27.75
N LEU A 234 17.73 -1.90 -28.87
CA LEU A 234 18.48 -2.69 -29.84
C LEU A 234 19.69 -1.93 -30.37
N ASN A 235 19.50 -0.69 -30.81
CA ASN A 235 20.58 0.13 -31.36
C ASN A 235 21.67 0.47 -30.35
N LEU A 236 21.30 0.70 -29.09
CA LEU A 236 22.26 0.99 -28.02
C LEU A 236 22.88 -0.28 -27.40
N ALA A 237 22.39 -1.47 -27.76
CA ALA A 237 22.70 -2.75 -27.13
C ALA A 237 22.44 -2.72 -25.63
N ALA A 238 21.30 -2.12 -25.23
CA ALA A 238 20.84 -2.03 -23.86
C ALA A 238 19.80 -3.12 -23.57
N GLU A 239 19.81 -3.70 -22.36
CA GLU A 239 18.82 -4.73 -21.93
C GLU A 239 17.39 -4.22 -22.03
N THR A 240 17.15 -3.00 -21.57
CA THR A 240 15.84 -2.34 -21.58
C THR A 240 16.03 -0.82 -21.58
N ILE A 241 15.06 -0.09 -22.12
CA ILE A 241 15.03 1.39 -22.07
C ILE A 241 13.65 1.80 -21.60
N ARG A 242 13.61 2.73 -20.65
CA ARG A 242 12.38 3.39 -20.21
C ARG A 242 12.33 4.80 -20.77
N ILE A 243 11.18 5.18 -21.31
CA ILE A 243 10.96 6.53 -21.84
C ILE A 243 9.92 7.24 -20.97
N GLU A 244 10.33 8.34 -20.35
CA GLU A 244 9.47 9.23 -19.58
C GLU A 244 9.05 10.42 -20.44
N ALA A 245 7.79 10.42 -20.85
CA ALA A 245 7.32 11.39 -21.87
C ALA A 245 5.93 11.95 -21.53
N PRO A 246 5.82 13.23 -21.18
CA PRO A 246 6.88 14.20 -20.90
C PRO A 246 7.49 14.03 -19.49
N ILE A 247 8.68 14.60 -19.27
CA ILE A 247 9.26 14.75 -17.92
C ILE A 247 8.40 15.76 -17.14
N PRO A 248 7.99 15.46 -15.88
CA PRO A 248 7.23 16.41 -15.08
C PRO A 248 7.93 17.77 -14.94
N GLY A 249 7.19 18.84 -15.23
CA GLY A 249 7.71 20.20 -15.12
C GLY A 249 8.70 20.64 -16.22
N LYS A 250 8.99 19.78 -17.23
CA LYS A 250 9.89 20.11 -18.34
C LYS A 250 9.25 19.87 -19.72
N GLN A 251 9.60 20.68 -20.70
CA GLN A 251 9.22 20.47 -22.12
C GLN A 251 10.19 19.51 -22.81
N ALA A 252 10.47 18.38 -22.17
CA ALA A 252 11.45 17.40 -22.62
C ALA A 252 10.94 15.97 -22.43
N VAL A 253 11.55 15.06 -23.17
CA VAL A 253 11.36 13.62 -23.06
C VAL A 253 12.64 13.03 -22.47
N GLY A 254 12.51 12.24 -21.39
CA GLY A 254 13.60 11.52 -20.76
C GLY A 254 13.74 10.12 -21.35
N ILE A 255 14.93 9.78 -21.84
CA ILE A 255 15.29 8.41 -22.22
C ILE A 255 16.29 7.89 -21.20
N GLU A 256 15.87 6.88 -20.47
CA GLU A 256 16.66 6.27 -19.39
C GLU A 256 17.36 5.03 -19.91
N VAL A 257 18.70 5.09 -19.95
CA VAL A 257 19.59 4.06 -20.48
C VAL A 257 20.37 3.42 -19.32
N PRO A 258 20.40 2.09 -19.19
CA PRO A 258 21.17 1.43 -18.15
C PRO A 258 22.66 1.75 -18.24
N ASN A 259 23.30 2.00 -17.10
CA ASN A 259 24.75 2.15 -17.02
C ASN A 259 25.43 0.80 -17.30
N LYS A 260 26.58 0.82 -17.95
CA LYS A 260 27.41 -0.40 -18.16
C LYS A 260 27.92 -0.96 -16.83
N GLU A 261 28.34 -0.07 -15.93
CA GLU A 261 28.68 -0.39 -14.54
C GLU A 261 27.62 0.22 -13.65
N LYS A 262 26.89 -0.61 -12.91
CA LYS A 262 25.87 -0.19 -11.95
C LYS A 262 26.53 -0.03 -10.59
N GLU A 263 26.27 1.08 -9.91
CA GLU A 263 26.75 1.34 -8.55
C GLU A 263 25.65 1.03 -7.53
N ALA A 264 26.00 0.32 -6.47
CA ALA A 264 25.09 0.11 -5.35
C ALA A 264 25.01 1.39 -4.50
N VAL A 265 23.81 1.76 -4.10
CA VAL A 265 23.58 2.85 -3.14
C VAL A 265 23.60 2.22 -1.75
N HIS A 266 24.66 2.43 -0.96
CA HIS A 266 24.73 1.87 0.38
C HIS A 266 23.81 2.63 1.34
N LEU A 267 23.15 1.91 2.24
CA LEU A 267 22.24 2.51 3.25
C LEU A 267 22.97 3.57 4.09
N ARG A 268 24.22 3.31 4.48
CA ARG A 268 25.06 4.25 5.21
C ARG A 268 25.11 5.64 4.58
N GLU A 269 25.29 5.71 3.26
CA GLU A 269 25.39 6.98 2.54
C GLU A 269 24.09 7.82 2.64
N VAL A 270 22.94 7.14 2.72
CA VAL A 270 21.65 7.81 2.85
C VAL A 270 21.40 8.25 4.29
N LEU A 271 21.79 7.43 5.28
CA LEU A 271 21.64 7.78 6.71
C LEU A 271 22.56 8.92 7.13
N GLU A 272 23.80 8.99 6.59
CA GLU A 272 24.78 10.08 6.85
C GLU A 272 24.46 11.36 6.03
N SER A 273 23.37 11.43 5.28
CA SER A 273 23.02 12.62 4.47
C SER A 273 22.37 13.70 5.34
N GLU A 274 22.64 14.98 4.97
CA GLU A 274 22.02 16.13 5.65
C GLU A 274 20.48 16.08 5.58
N GLU A 275 19.91 15.53 4.50
CA GLU A 275 18.47 15.37 4.31
C GLU A 275 17.86 14.41 5.33
N PHE A 276 18.58 13.35 5.71
CA PHE A 276 18.13 12.38 6.71
C PHE A 276 18.31 12.93 8.12
N GLU A 277 19.48 13.46 8.46
CA GLU A 277 19.81 13.99 9.78
C GLU A 277 18.90 15.18 10.19
N ASN A 278 18.57 16.06 9.25
CA ASN A 278 17.72 17.22 9.51
C ASN A 278 16.22 16.89 9.57
N ASN A 279 15.82 15.63 9.32
CA ASN A 279 14.41 15.26 9.32
C ASN A 279 13.91 15.02 10.75
N LYS A 280 12.79 15.68 11.08
CA LYS A 280 12.19 15.62 12.44
C LYS A 280 11.29 14.41 12.67
N SER A 281 10.91 13.71 11.61
CA SER A 281 9.99 12.57 11.73
C SER A 281 10.74 11.31 12.11
N LYS A 282 10.27 10.62 13.17
CA LYS A 282 10.82 9.34 13.62
C LYS A 282 10.53 8.18 12.66
N LEU A 283 9.61 8.37 11.74
CA LEU A 283 9.24 7.42 10.69
C LEU A 283 9.80 7.82 9.30
N THR A 284 10.86 8.65 9.28
CA THR A 284 11.64 8.87 8.06
C THR A 284 12.48 7.66 7.75
N VAL A 285 12.37 7.17 6.52
CA VAL A 285 13.11 6.00 6.03
C VAL A 285 13.90 6.34 4.78
N ALA A 286 15.07 5.73 4.67
CA ALA A 286 15.95 5.84 3.51
C ALA A 286 15.35 5.01 2.36
N LEU A 287 15.08 5.62 1.20
CA LEU A 287 14.69 4.88 0.00
C LEU A 287 15.89 4.63 -0.92
N GLY A 288 16.76 5.60 -1.10
CA GLY A 288 17.90 5.48 -2.01
C GLY A 288 18.23 6.77 -2.74
N LYS A 289 18.54 6.67 -4.04
CA LYS A 289 18.85 7.82 -4.90
C LYS A 289 18.00 7.83 -6.17
N ASP A 290 17.61 9.03 -6.60
CA ASP A 290 16.91 9.23 -7.86
C ASP A 290 17.83 9.09 -9.08
N VAL A 291 17.28 9.28 -10.27
CA VAL A 291 18.00 9.21 -11.56
C VAL A 291 19.03 10.34 -11.75
N ALA A 292 19.04 11.35 -10.92
CA ALA A 292 20.03 12.43 -10.91
C ALA A 292 21.08 12.26 -9.80
N GLY A 293 20.94 11.22 -8.97
CA GLY A 293 21.82 10.93 -7.84
C GLY A 293 21.47 11.67 -6.55
N ASN A 294 20.29 12.34 -6.49
CA ASN A 294 19.82 12.99 -5.27
C ASN A 294 19.25 11.96 -4.28
N ILE A 295 19.47 12.19 -3.00
CA ILE A 295 18.92 11.35 -1.92
C ILE A 295 17.38 11.40 -1.96
N GLN A 296 16.78 10.23 -1.86
CA GLN A 296 15.34 10.06 -1.76
C GLN A 296 14.97 9.43 -0.43
N LEU A 297 14.16 10.15 0.34
CA LEU A 297 13.62 9.72 1.61
C LEU A 297 12.10 9.55 1.50
N ALA A 298 11.55 8.72 2.36
CA ALA A 298 10.12 8.65 2.57
C ALA A 298 9.78 8.85 4.05
N ASP A 299 8.66 9.50 4.32
CA ASP A 299 8.14 9.66 5.68
C ASP A 299 6.83 8.86 5.79
N ILE A 300 6.90 7.72 6.50
CA ILE A 300 5.73 6.82 6.67
C ILE A 300 4.59 7.56 7.38
N ALA A 301 4.86 8.52 8.26
CA ALA A 301 3.79 9.29 8.90
C ALA A 301 3.04 10.21 7.90
N LYS A 302 3.71 10.68 6.84
CA LYS A 302 3.07 11.50 5.79
C LYS A 302 2.38 10.64 4.74
N MET A 303 2.95 9.48 4.39
CA MET A 303 2.35 8.47 3.53
C MET A 303 1.90 7.27 4.39
N PRO A 304 0.79 7.38 5.11
CA PRO A 304 0.49 6.55 6.29
C PRO A 304 0.55 5.05 6.04
N HIS A 305 0.32 4.64 4.80
CA HIS A 305 0.31 3.24 4.39
C HIS A 305 0.98 3.13 3.03
N VAL A 306 1.80 2.10 2.86
CA VAL A 306 2.54 1.85 1.61
C VAL A 306 2.40 0.39 1.18
N LEU A 307 2.15 0.22 -0.11
CA LEU A 307 2.15 -1.08 -0.79
C LEU A 307 3.47 -1.25 -1.55
N ILE A 308 4.17 -2.34 -1.30
CA ILE A 308 5.46 -2.67 -1.93
C ILE A 308 5.29 -3.97 -2.72
N ALA A 309 5.51 -3.94 -4.02
CA ALA A 309 5.36 -5.16 -4.82
C ALA A 309 6.46 -5.31 -5.89
N GLY A 310 6.78 -6.57 -6.23
CA GLY A 310 7.77 -6.89 -7.25
C GLY A 310 8.11 -8.37 -7.29
N SER A 311 8.71 -8.83 -8.38
CA SER A 311 9.10 -10.23 -8.55
C SER A 311 10.22 -10.63 -7.58
N THR A 312 10.40 -11.92 -7.35
CA THR A 312 11.49 -12.46 -6.54
C THR A 312 12.86 -11.98 -7.08
N GLY A 313 13.75 -11.54 -6.17
CA GLY A 313 15.07 -11.00 -6.52
C GLY A 313 15.06 -9.58 -7.09
N SER A 314 13.91 -8.91 -7.14
CA SER A 314 13.81 -7.52 -7.62
C SER A 314 14.36 -6.46 -6.64
N GLY A 315 14.48 -6.80 -5.35
CA GLY A 315 14.97 -5.93 -4.27
C GLY A 315 13.92 -5.61 -3.20
N LYS A 316 12.74 -6.26 -3.22
CA LYS A 316 11.64 -6.06 -2.26
C LYS A 316 12.09 -6.26 -0.79
N SER A 317 12.68 -7.41 -0.49
CA SER A 317 13.12 -7.76 0.88
C SER A 317 14.21 -6.82 1.38
N VAL A 318 15.17 -6.46 0.52
CA VAL A 318 16.20 -5.46 0.86
C VAL A 318 15.55 -4.10 1.21
N CYS A 319 14.52 -3.68 0.46
CA CYS A 319 13.80 -2.44 0.78
C CYS A 319 13.08 -2.52 2.13
N ILE A 320 12.46 -3.64 2.47
CA ILE A 320 11.83 -3.84 3.78
C ILE A 320 12.89 -3.77 4.89
N ASN A 321 14.02 -4.46 4.73
CA ASN A 321 15.15 -4.39 5.65
C ASN A 321 15.69 -2.96 5.78
N THR A 322 15.78 -2.22 4.68
CA THR A 322 16.16 -0.80 4.67
C THR A 322 15.18 0.07 5.46
N ILE A 323 13.86 -0.17 5.33
CA ILE A 323 12.82 0.54 6.08
C ILE A 323 12.95 0.25 7.58
N ILE A 324 13.05 -1.02 7.97
CA ILE A 324 13.17 -1.44 9.38
C ILE A 324 14.45 -0.86 9.98
N THR A 325 15.58 -1.02 9.30
CA THR A 325 16.88 -0.51 9.75
C THR A 325 16.85 1.02 9.89
N SER A 326 16.23 1.74 8.94
CA SER A 326 16.08 3.20 9.05
C SER A 326 15.29 3.61 10.29
N ILE A 327 14.25 2.87 10.66
CA ILE A 327 13.47 3.12 11.89
C ILE A 327 14.34 2.88 13.12
N ILE A 328 15.09 1.79 13.16
CA ILE A 328 15.98 1.44 14.27
C ILE A 328 17.06 2.51 14.49
N TYR A 329 17.60 3.11 13.42
CA TYR A 329 18.57 4.21 13.49
C TYR A 329 17.96 5.57 13.87
N ASN A 330 16.64 5.75 13.70
CA ASN A 330 15.99 7.05 13.82
C ASN A 330 15.08 7.19 15.07
N ALA A 331 14.59 6.08 15.61
CA ALA A 331 13.60 6.07 16.68
C ALA A 331 13.97 5.13 17.82
N LYS A 332 13.63 5.54 19.05
CA LYS A 332 13.70 4.68 20.23
C LYS A 332 12.50 3.73 20.31
N PRO A 333 12.61 2.61 21.05
CA PRO A 333 11.49 1.69 21.27
C PRO A 333 10.23 2.34 21.89
N SER A 334 10.39 3.38 22.71
CA SER A 334 9.28 4.17 23.27
C SER A 334 8.61 5.11 22.25
N GLU A 335 9.31 5.47 21.18
CA GLU A 335 8.79 6.35 20.13
C GLU A 335 8.09 5.59 19.01
N VAL A 336 8.64 4.39 18.64
CA VAL A 336 8.14 3.54 17.56
C VAL A 336 8.19 2.07 17.96
N LYS A 337 7.06 1.42 17.87
CA LYS A 337 6.90 -0.03 18.01
C LYS A 337 6.57 -0.66 16.68
N MET A 338 6.87 -1.95 16.53
CA MET A 338 6.64 -2.70 15.30
C MET A 338 5.89 -4.01 15.56
N VAL A 339 5.00 -4.37 14.63
CA VAL A 339 4.41 -5.70 14.49
C VAL A 339 4.84 -6.23 13.14
N MET A 340 5.46 -7.39 13.11
CA MET A 340 6.00 -7.99 11.90
C MET A 340 5.31 -9.32 11.59
N VAL A 341 4.95 -9.50 10.31
CA VAL A 341 4.30 -10.71 9.80
C VAL A 341 5.14 -11.28 8.66
N ASP A 342 5.66 -12.48 8.85
CA ASP A 342 6.48 -13.22 7.88
C ASP A 342 6.00 -14.67 7.76
N PRO A 343 5.01 -14.94 6.90
CA PRO A 343 4.45 -16.29 6.76
C PRO A 343 5.43 -17.31 6.13
N LYS A 344 6.56 -16.82 5.57
CA LYS A 344 7.60 -17.67 4.96
C LYS A 344 8.73 -18.03 5.90
N VAL A 345 8.85 -17.34 7.05
CA VAL A 345 9.91 -17.54 8.06
C VAL A 345 11.33 -17.35 7.48
N VAL A 346 11.51 -16.40 6.55
CA VAL A 346 12.77 -16.22 5.83
C VAL A 346 13.38 -14.84 6.07
N GLU A 347 12.58 -13.77 5.95
CA GLU A 347 13.09 -12.41 5.81
C GLU A 347 13.12 -11.64 7.13
N LEU A 348 12.10 -11.80 7.99
CA LEU A 348 11.92 -10.96 9.18
C LEU A 348 12.28 -11.66 10.50
N SER A 349 12.47 -12.97 10.51
CA SER A 349 12.76 -13.74 11.72
C SER A 349 14.04 -13.30 12.43
N VAL A 350 15.01 -12.70 11.73
CA VAL A 350 16.25 -12.13 12.27
C VAL A 350 15.98 -11.04 13.33
N TYR A 351 14.87 -10.30 13.18
CA TYR A 351 14.48 -9.20 14.07
C TYR A 351 13.85 -9.67 15.39
N ASN A 352 13.52 -10.95 15.58
CA ASN A 352 12.99 -11.44 16.85
C ASN A 352 13.93 -11.07 17.99
N GLY A 353 13.37 -10.49 19.07
CA GLY A 353 14.11 -10.10 20.27
C GLY A 353 14.59 -8.64 20.29
N ILE A 354 14.35 -7.82 19.25
CA ILE A 354 14.63 -6.38 19.34
C ILE A 354 13.56 -5.67 20.18
N PRO A 355 13.93 -4.63 20.98
CA PRO A 355 13.00 -3.95 21.89
C PRO A 355 11.89 -3.16 21.17
N HIS A 356 12.01 -2.95 19.86
CA HIS A 356 10.96 -2.31 19.05
C HIS A 356 9.77 -3.23 18.74
N LEU A 357 9.90 -4.55 18.90
CA LEU A 357 8.79 -5.47 18.65
C LEU A 357 7.80 -5.50 19.81
N LEU A 358 6.51 -5.42 19.51
CA LEU A 358 5.41 -5.62 20.46
C LEU A 358 5.15 -7.11 20.77
N ILE A 359 5.30 -7.95 19.75
CA ILE A 359 5.14 -9.40 19.80
C ILE A 359 6.22 -10.05 18.94
N PRO A 360 6.52 -11.36 19.13
CA PRO A 360 7.37 -12.09 18.20
C PRO A 360 6.87 -11.98 16.77
N VAL A 361 7.77 -12.11 15.78
CA VAL A 361 7.39 -12.12 14.37
C VAL A 361 6.34 -13.20 14.12
N VAL A 362 5.19 -12.80 13.61
CA VAL A 362 4.04 -13.68 13.38
C VAL A 362 4.28 -14.47 12.09
N THR A 363 4.33 -15.79 12.19
CA THR A 363 4.64 -16.69 11.06
C THR A 363 3.42 -17.46 10.55
N ASP A 364 2.42 -17.67 11.39
CA ASP A 364 1.18 -18.34 11.01
C ASP A 364 0.19 -17.35 10.36
N PRO A 365 -0.35 -17.64 9.16
CA PRO A 365 -1.28 -16.75 8.48
C PRO A 365 -2.59 -16.48 9.23
N LYS A 366 -3.08 -17.44 10.04
CA LYS A 366 -4.28 -17.21 10.86
C LYS A 366 -3.96 -16.27 12.03
N LYS A 367 -2.83 -16.51 12.72
CA LYS A 367 -2.36 -15.59 13.77
C LYS A 367 -2.08 -14.20 13.20
N ALA A 368 -1.65 -14.08 11.94
CA ALA A 368 -1.47 -12.80 11.26
C ALA A 368 -2.80 -12.05 11.05
N ALA A 369 -3.88 -12.74 10.69
CA ALA A 369 -5.21 -12.13 10.64
C ALA A 369 -5.65 -11.65 12.03
N GLY A 370 -5.38 -12.43 13.09
CA GLY A 370 -5.59 -12.02 14.48
C GLY A 370 -4.78 -10.78 14.88
N ALA A 371 -3.50 -10.68 14.48
CA ALA A 371 -2.67 -9.51 14.73
C ALA A 371 -3.19 -8.25 14.04
N LEU A 372 -3.73 -8.38 12.82
CA LEU A 372 -4.38 -7.26 12.13
C LEU A 372 -5.71 -6.87 12.81
N ALA A 373 -6.49 -7.83 13.29
CA ALA A 373 -7.71 -7.57 14.06
C ALA A 373 -7.39 -6.86 15.38
N TRP A 374 -6.37 -7.31 16.11
CA TRP A 374 -5.85 -6.60 17.28
C TRP A 374 -5.45 -5.14 16.94
N ALA A 375 -4.75 -4.94 15.84
CA ALA A 375 -4.35 -3.58 15.43
C ALA A 375 -5.55 -2.66 15.17
N VAL A 376 -6.66 -3.21 14.64
CA VAL A 376 -7.92 -2.46 14.50
C VAL A 376 -8.51 -2.12 15.86
N GLN A 377 -8.50 -3.03 16.80
CA GLN A 377 -8.98 -2.79 18.16
C GLN A 377 -8.12 -1.74 18.88
N GLU A 378 -6.80 -1.84 18.79
CA GLU A 378 -5.87 -0.85 19.35
C GLU A 378 -6.10 0.55 18.74
N MET A 379 -6.35 0.63 17.44
CA MET A 379 -6.73 1.90 16.80
C MET A 379 -8.00 2.49 17.43
N ASP A 380 -9.03 1.69 17.62
CA ASP A 380 -10.30 2.14 18.22
C ASP A 380 -10.10 2.53 19.70
N ASN A 381 -9.27 1.80 20.46
CA ASN A 381 -8.88 2.15 21.83
C ASN A 381 -8.18 3.52 21.89
N ARG A 382 -7.23 3.78 20.98
CA ARG A 382 -6.56 5.09 20.89
C ARG A 382 -7.53 6.22 20.59
N TYR A 383 -8.53 6.01 19.73
CA TYR A 383 -9.57 7.00 19.49
C TYR A 383 -10.41 7.29 20.76
N ASN A 384 -10.70 6.27 21.56
CA ASN A 384 -11.39 6.47 22.85
C ASN A 384 -10.54 7.32 23.79
N LEU A 385 -9.22 7.06 23.89
CA LEU A 385 -8.28 7.89 24.67
C LEU A 385 -8.22 9.33 24.16
N PHE A 386 -8.20 9.53 22.83
CA PHE A 386 -8.22 10.88 22.26
C PHE A 386 -9.50 11.63 22.59
N ALA A 387 -10.64 10.94 22.58
CA ALA A 387 -11.93 11.51 22.93
C ALA A 387 -11.98 11.94 24.42
N THR A 388 -11.45 11.12 25.35
CA THR A 388 -11.40 11.46 26.79
C THR A 388 -10.54 12.69 27.07
N LYS A 389 -9.45 12.88 26.29
CA LYS A 389 -8.55 14.04 26.42
C LYS A 389 -8.94 15.23 25.53
N GLY A 390 -10.01 15.11 24.73
CA GLY A 390 -10.47 16.16 23.82
C GLY A 390 -9.49 16.51 22.69
N VAL A 391 -8.63 15.55 22.28
CA VAL A 391 -7.63 15.71 21.23
C VAL A 391 -8.03 14.92 19.97
N ARG A 392 -7.35 15.18 18.81
CA ARG A 392 -7.74 14.60 17.53
C ARG A 392 -6.77 13.55 16.99
N ASP A 393 -5.56 13.51 17.51
CA ASP A 393 -4.50 12.63 17.03
C ASP A 393 -3.48 12.30 18.12
N ILE A 394 -2.61 11.34 17.84
CA ILE A 394 -1.55 10.89 18.75
C ILE A 394 -0.60 12.01 19.18
N LYS A 395 -0.33 12.99 18.31
CA LYS A 395 0.56 14.13 18.64
C LYS A 395 -0.08 15.04 19.68
N GLY A 396 -1.38 15.31 19.50
CA GLY A 396 -2.18 16.06 20.45
C GLY A 396 -2.25 15.36 21.80
N TYR A 397 -2.47 14.02 21.79
CA TYR A 397 -2.53 13.19 22.97
C TYR A 397 -1.18 13.20 23.72
N ASN A 398 -0.08 12.87 23.05
CA ASN A 398 1.25 12.85 23.67
C ASN A 398 1.67 14.22 24.24
N LYS A 399 1.26 15.32 23.58
CA LYS A 399 1.50 16.67 24.10
C LYS A 399 0.63 17.01 25.33
N ALA A 400 -0.58 16.48 25.40
CA ALA A 400 -1.46 16.68 26.57
C ALA A 400 -0.89 15.93 27.79
N ILE A 401 -0.43 14.69 27.58
CA ILE A 401 0.12 13.83 28.64
C ILE A 401 1.48 14.32 29.17
N GLU A 402 2.31 14.98 28.36
CA GLU A 402 3.57 15.58 28.86
C GLU A 402 3.40 16.48 30.11
N LYS A 403 2.18 16.93 30.38
CA LYS A 403 1.85 17.78 31.54
C LYS A 403 1.28 17.00 32.70
N GLU A 404 1.05 15.72 32.56
CA GLU A 404 0.46 14.85 33.58
C GLU A 404 1.52 13.87 34.10
N GLU A 405 1.81 13.89 35.40
CA GLU A 405 2.77 12.95 36.00
C GLU A 405 2.17 11.54 36.06
N GLY A 406 2.94 10.55 35.61
CA GLY A 406 2.61 9.12 35.74
C GLY A 406 1.94 8.49 34.52
N MET A 407 1.70 9.22 33.40
CA MET A 407 1.22 8.65 32.15
C MET A 407 2.32 8.63 31.08
N GLY A 408 2.46 7.49 30.38
CA GLY A 408 3.43 7.34 29.28
C GLY A 408 2.89 7.83 27.94
N LYS A 409 3.80 8.29 27.08
CA LYS A 409 3.47 8.66 25.69
C LYS A 409 3.14 7.41 24.88
N LEU A 410 2.12 7.48 24.03
CA LEU A 410 1.82 6.42 23.08
C LEU A 410 2.87 6.38 21.95
N PRO A 411 3.48 5.21 21.67
CA PRO A 411 4.37 5.04 20.54
C PRO A 411 3.59 5.02 19.23
N GLN A 412 4.24 5.40 18.14
CA GLN A 412 3.74 5.06 16.79
C GLN A 412 3.92 3.56 16.56
N ILE A 413 3.00 2.93 15.83
CA ILE A 413 3.07 1.50 15.52
C ILE A 413 3.20 1.31 14.02
N VAL A 414 4.23 0.57 13.59
CA VAL A 414 4.42 0.18 12.19
C VAL A 414 4.15 -1.31 12.04
N ILE A 415 3.15 -1.64 11.24
CA ILE A 415 2.76 -3.02 10.96
C ILE A 415 3.32 -3.40 9.60
N ILE A 416 4.21 -4.39 9.57
CA ILE A 416 4.95 -4.81 8.39
C ILE A 416 4.50 -6.22 8.00
N VAL A 417 4.00 -6.37 6.77
CA VAL A 417 3.60 -7.66 6.19
C VAL A 417 4.51 -7.95 5.01
N ASP A 418 5.36 -8.98 5.09
CA ASP A 418 6.31 -9.31 4.02
C ASP A 418 5.62 -9.93 2.79
N GLU A 419 4.62 -10.80 3.00
CA GLU A 419 3.92 -11.46 1.89
C GLU A 419 2.40 -11.47 2.11
N LEU A 420 1.73 -10.47 1.57
CA LEU A 420 0.27 -10.38 1.65
C LEU A 420 -0.42 -11.56 0.96
N ALA A 421 0.14 -12.08 -0.15
CA ALA A 421 -0.48 -13.15 -0.91
C ALA A 421 -0.75 -14.41 -0.05
N ASP A 422 0.15 -14.76 0.85
CA ASP A 422 0.02 -15.94 1.68
C ASP A 422 -1.09 -15.76 2.73
N LEU A 423 -1.32 -14.54 3.21
CA LEU A 423 -2.46 -14.21 4.09
C LEU A 423 -3.79 -14.24 3.34
N MET A 424 -3.82 -13.69 2.12
CA MET A 424 -5.03 -13.67 1.27
C MET A 424 -5.46 -15.07 0.84
N MET A 425 -4.56 -16.04 0.79
CA MET A 425 -4.91 -17.44 0.50
C MET A 425 -5.64 -18.13 1.67
N VAL A 426 -5.46 -17.68 2.90
CA VAL A 426 -5.97 -18.34 4.12
C VAL A 426 -7.17 -17.60 4.70
N ALA A 427 -7.10 -16.28 4.81
CA ALA A 427 -8.08 -15.42 5.50
C ALA A 427 -8.35 -14.13 4.72
N ALA A 428 -8.64 -14.23 3.42
CA ALA A 428 -8.77 -13.09 2.51
C ALA A 428 -9.70 -11.99 3.02
N LYS A 429 -10.90 -12.38 3.47
CA LYS A 429 -11.93 -11.43 3.90
C LYS A 429 -11.51 -10.65 5.14
N ASP A 430 -11.01 -11.34 6.15
CA ASP A 430 -10.67 -10.74 7.44
C ASP A 430 -9.43 -9.83 7.29
N VAL A 431 -8.44 -10.27 6.52
CA VAL A 431 -7.24 -9.52 6.20
C VAL A 431 -7.56 -8.27 5.38
N GLU A 432 -8.38 -8.39 4.33
CA GLU A 432 -8.78 -7.24 3.50
C GLU A 432 -9.57 -6.21 4.31
N GLU A 433 -10.54 -6.66 5.13
CA GLU A 433 -11.34 -5.79 5.97
C GLU A 433 -10.48 -5.05 7.00
N ALA A 434 -9.58 -5.76 7.70
CA ALA A 434 -8.68 -5.16 8.68
C ALA A 434 -7.73 -4.13 8.03
N ILE A 435 -7.12 -4.47 6.89
CA ILE A 435 -6.27 -3.53 6.13
C ILE A 435 -7.06 -2.29 5.72
N CYS A 436 -8.29 -2.45 5.20
CA CYS A 436 -9.11 -1.32 4.78
C CYS A 436 -9.49 -0.42 5.97
N ARG A 437 -9.90 -0.98 7.11
CA ARG A 437 -10.23 -0.21 8.32
C ARG A 437 -9.03 0.57 8.84
N LEU A 438 -7.87 -0.07 8.95
CA LEU A 438 -6.62 0.58 9.34
C LEU A 438 -6.25 1.68 8.37
N ALA A 439 -6.24 1.39 7.05
CA ALA A 439 -5.85 2.36 6.05
C ALA A 439 -6.72 3.62 6.01
N GLN A 440 -8.00 3.52 6.39
CA GLN A 440 -8.93 4.65 6.45
C GLN A 440 -8.73 5.53 7.68
N LYS A 441 -8.38 4.97 8.84
CA LYS A 441 -8.43 5.70 10.11
C LYS A 441 -7.12 5.72 10.89
N ALA A 442 -6.22 4.75 10.73
CA ALA A 442 -5.08 4.54 11.62
C ALA A 442 -4.03 5.67 11.63
N ARG A 443 -4.00 6.54 10.60
CA ARG A 443 -3.05 7.67 10.52
C ARG A 443 -3.10 8.58 11.75
N ALA A 444 -4.29 8.98 12.20
CA ALA A 444 -4.44 9.85 13.37
C ALA A 444 -4.09 9.12 14.67
N ALA A 445 -4.32 7.81 14.72
CA ALA A 445 -3.92 6.95 15.85
C ALA A 445 -2.40 6.66 15.89
N GLY A 446 -1.62 7.12 14.90
CA GLY A 446 -0.19 6.86 14.81
C GLY A 446 0.14 5.42 14.44
N MET A 447 -0.70 4.77 13.65
CA MET A 447 -0.49 3.39 13.20
C MET A 447 -0.37 3.34 11.68
N HIS A 448 0.60 2.58 11.18
CA HIS A 448 1.03 2.63 9.79
C HIS A 448 1.23 1.22 9.23
N LEU A 449 0.81 1.02 7.98
CA LEU A 449 0.94 -0.26 7.28
C LEU A 449 2.06 -0.21 6.23
N VAL A 450 2.95 -1.17 6.27
CA VAL A 450 3.91 -1.50 5.21
C VAL A 450 3.56 -2.88 4.70
N ILE A 451 2.86 -2.95 3.58
CA ILE A 451 2.33 -4.20 3.03
C ILE A 451 3.12 -4.57 1.80
N ALA A 452 3.72 -5.76 1.81
CA ALA A 452 4.51 -6.22 0.68
C ALA A 452 3.97 -7.51 0.08
N THR A 453 4.26 -7.74 -1.22
CA THR A 453 3.94 -9.00 -1.91
C THR A 453 4.86 -9.23 -3.10
N GLN A 454 5.18 -10.51 -3.36
CA GLN A 454 5.87 -10.96 -4.58
C GLN A 454 4.89 -11.38 -5.68
N ARG A 455 3.58 -11.43 -5.38
CA ARG A 455 2.52 -11.84 -6.33
C ARG A 455 1.59 -10.66 -6.63
N PRO A 456 1.94 -9.80 -7.59
CA PRO A 456 1.15 -8.62 -7.93
C PRO A 456 -0.08 -8.97 -8.78
N SER A 457 -0.92 -9.89 -8.30
CA SER A 457 -2.19 -10.25 -8.93
C SER A 457 -3.37 -9.44 -8.38
N VAL A 458 -4.48 -9.37 -9.12
CA VAL A 458 -5.68 -8.62 -8.71
C VAL A 458 -6.37 -9.25 -7.50
N ASP A 459 -6.18 -10.56 -7.30
CA ASP A 459 -6.73 -11.30 -6.15
C ASP A 459 -5.97 -10.98 -4.84
N VAL A 460 -4.72 -10.53 -4.95
CA VAL A 460 -3.88 -10.12 -3.81
C VAL A 460 -3.95 -8.61 -3.59
N ILE A 461 -3.73 -7.84 -4.65
CA ILE A 461 -3.81 -6.38 -4.64
C ILE A 461 -5.20 -5.97 -5.15
N THR A 462 -6.19 -6.12 -4.30
CA THR A 462 -7.58 -5.85 -4.66
C THR A 462 -7.86 -4.37 -4.90
N GLY A 463 -8.99 -4.07 -5.54
CA GLY A 463 -9.43 -2.70 -5.74
C GLY A 463 -9.65 -1.94 -4.43
N LEU A 464 -10.10 -2.63 -3.36
CA LEU A 464 -10.32 -2.04 -2.04
C LEU A 464 -8.99 -1.67 -1.36
N ILE A 465 -8.00 -2.56 -1.39
CA ILE A 465 -6.66 -2.29 -0.86
C ILE A 465 -6.05 -1.10 -1.60
N LYS A 466 -6.10 -1.07 -2.94
CA LYS A 466 -5.56 0.03 -3.75
C LYS A 466 -6.21 1.39 -3.48
N ALA A 467 -7.51 1.40 -3.22
CA ALA A 467 -8.25 2.63 -2.92
C ALA A 467 -7.85 3.24 -1.56
N ASN A 468 -7.48 2.40 -0.59
CA ASN A 468 -7.17 2.81 0.76
C ASN A 468 -5.65 2.94 1.04
N VAL A 469 -4.79 2.27 0.27
CA VAL A 469 -3.32 2.35 0.34
C VAL A 469 -2.77 3.04 -0.93
N PRO A 470 -2.77 4.38 -0.97
CA PRO A 470 -2.45 5.12 -2.19
C PRO A 470 -0.96 5.24 -2.48
N SER A 471 -0.07 5.17 -1.46
CA SER A 471 1.38 5.20 -1.68
C SER A 471 1.89 3.83 -2.09
N ARG A 472 2.72 3.77 -3.14
CA ARG A 472 3.13 2.50 -3.74
C ARG A 472 4.59 2.51 -4.13
N ILE A 473 5.23 1.37 -3.97
CA ILE A 473 6.59 1.09 -4.47
C ILE A 473 6.50 -0.15 -5.36
N ALA A 474 6.84 0.00 -6.63
CA ALA A 474 6.92 -1.12 -7.55
C ALA A 474 8.38 -1.39 -7.91
N PHE A 475 8.83 -2.59 -7.61
CA PHE A 475 10.08 -3.16 -8.13
C PHE A 475 9.86 -3.79 -9.50
N ALA A 476 10.92 -4.34 -10.09
CA ALA A 476 10.82 -5.01 -11.37
C ALA A 476 9.78 -6.14 -11.35
N VAL A 477 8.94 -6.18 -12.37
CA VAL A 477 7.92 -7.20 -12.60
C VAL A 477 8.04 -7.79 -14.00
N SER A 478 7.40 -8.93 -14.23
CA SER A 478 7.52 -9.66 -15.51
C SER A 478 6.67 -9.08 -16.62
N SER A 479 5.57 -8.41 -16.29
CA SER A 479 4.60 -7.96 -17.30
C SER A 479 4.08 -6.53 -17.05
N GLN A 480 3.55 -5.91 -18.11
CA GLN A 480 2.84 -4.64 -18.01
C GLN A 480 1.53 -4.76 -17.21
N ILE A 481 0.95 -5.96 -17.14
CA ILE A 481 -0.27 -6.22 -16.37
C ILE A 481 0.05 -6.09 -14.89
N ASP A 482 1.15 -6.71 -14.44
CA ASP A 482 1.62 -6.62 -13.06
C ASP A 482 1.94 -5.17 -12.68
N SER A 483 2.62 -4.43 -13.58
CA SER A 483 2.90 -3.00 -13.37
C SER A 483 1.60 -2.19 -13.17
N ARG A 484 0.58 -2.43 -14.00
CA ARG A 484 -0.74 -1.77 -13.83
C ARG A 484 -1.47 -2.22 -12.57
N THR A 485 -1.31 -3.48 -12.17
CA THR A 485 -1.91 -3.96 -10.91
C THR A 485 -1.36 -3.20 -9.71
N ILE A 486 -0.05 -2.89 -9.70
CA ILE A 486 0.59 -2.16 -8.60
C ILE A 486 0.38 -0.65 -8.72
N LEU A 487 0.72 -0.05 -9.88
CA LEU A 487 0.86 1.40 -10.06
C LEU A 487 -0.29 2.06 -10.81
N ASP A 488 -1.27 1.29 -11.30
CA ASP A 488 -2.29 1.72 -12.28
C ASP A 488 -1.68 2.27 -13.59
N SER A 489 -0.37 2.06 -13.81
CA SER A 489 0.40 2.51 -14.96
C SER A 489 1.47 1.50 -15.35
N VAL A 490 1.97 1.60 -16.58
CA VAL A 490 3.10 0.80 -17.07
C VAL A 490 4.43 1.41 -16.62
N GLY A 491 5.49 0.59 -16.58
CA GLY A 491 6.86 1.06 -16.35
C GLY A 491 7.67 0.18 -15.41
N ALA A 492 7.06 -0.54 -14.48
CA ALA A 492 7.76 -1.45 -13.59
C ALA A 492 8.35 -2.67 -14.32
N GLU A 493 7.77 -3.05 -15.47
CA GLU A 493 8.31 -4.10 -16.36
C GLU A 493 9.61 -3.68 -17.10
N LYS A 494 9.94 -2.38 -17.05
CA LYS A 494 11.18 -1.83 -17.65
C LYS A 494 12.28 -1.56 -16.63
N LEU A 495 12.06 -1.96 -15.37
CA LEU A 495 13.05 -1.83 -14.29
C LEU A 495 14.12 -2.92 -14.38
N LEU A 496 15.32 -2.60 -13.86
CA LEU A 496 16.52 -3.44 -13.97
C LEU A 496 16.64 -4.52 -12.89
N GLY A 497 15.73 -4.52 -11.90
CA GLY A 497 15.88 -5.34 -10.69
C GLY A 497 16.95 -4.83 -9.73
N LYS A 498 17.33 -5.64 -8.74
CA LYS A 498 18.37 -5.32 -7.74
C LYS A 498 18.18 -3.95 -7.07
N GLY A 499 16.95 -3.65 -6.65
CA GLY A 499 16.62 -2.42 -5.94
C GLY A 499 16.18 -1.26 -6.84
N ASP A 500 16.16 -1.41 -8.17
CA ASP A 500 15.59 -0.43 -9.07
C ASP A 500 14.06 -0.44 -8.94
N MET A 501 13.47 0.68 -8.55
CA MET A 501 12.06 0.79 -8.22
C MET A 501 11.39 2.06 -8.78
N LEU A 502 10.09 2.02 -8.87
CA LEU A 502 9.22 3.17 -9.09
C LEU A 502 8.50 3.51 -7.77
N PHE A 503 8.84 4.64 -7.19
CA PHE A 503 8.21 5.17 -5.99
C PHE A 503 7.09 6.14 -6.34
N PHE A 504 5.88 5.85 -5.87
CA PHE A 504 4.67 6.62 -6.13
C PHE A 504 4.01 7.04 -4.81
N PRO A 505 4.49 8.12 -4.18
CA PRO A 505 3.89 8.63 -2.95
C PRO A 505 2.53 9.30 -3.22
N THR A 506 1.67 9.32 -2.21
CA THR A 506 0.37 10.00 -2.24
C THR A 506 0.53 11.47 -2.67
N GLY A 507 -0.27 11.89 -3.66
CA GLY A 507 -0.27 13.26 -4.18
C GLY A 507 0.76 13.54 -5.28
N ALA A 508 1.64 12.60 -5.59
CA ALA A 508 2.53 12.74 -6.74
C ALA A 508 1.75 12.54 -8.06
N PRO A 509 2.03 13.30 -9.13
CA PRO A 509 1.37 13.14 -10.42
C PRO A 509 1.88 11.92 -11.20
N LYS A 510 3.09 11.46 -10.94
CA LYS A 510 3.75 10.31 -11.58
C LYS A 510 4.72 9.65 -10.61
N PRO A 511 4.97 8.33 -10.77
CA PRO A 511 6.01 7.65 -10.00
C PRO A 511 7.40 8.18 -10.35
N VAL A 512 8.26 8.25 -9.34
CA VAL A 512 9.68 8.62 -9.46
C VAL A 512 10.52 7.35 -9.48
N ARG A 513 11.48 7.23 -10.39
CA ARG A 513 12.43 6.12 -10.42
C ARG A 513 13.53 6.34 -9.40
N VAL A 514 13.76 5.35 -8.56
CA VAL A 514 14.73 5.39 -7.46
C VAL A 514 15.56 4.11 -7.49
N GLN A 515 16.86 4.23 -7.40
CA GLN A 515 17.73 3.11 -7.07
C GLN A 515 17.72 2.94 -5.56
N GLY A 516 17.17 1.82 -5.09
CA GLY A 516 17.01 1.51 -3.67
C GLY A 516 18.34 1.43 -2.93
N ALA A 517 18.33 1.89 -1.68
CA ALA A 517 19.43 1.70 -0.77
C ALA A 517 19.63 0.20 -0.47
N PHE A 518 20.87 -0.20 -0.37
CA PHE A 518 21.28 -1.58 -0.12
C PHE A 518 21.83 -1.71 1.30
N VAL A 519 21.36 -2.72 1.98
CA VAL A 519 21.90 -3.24 3.24
C VAL A 519 22.07 -4.76 3.08
N SER A 520 23.19 -5.31 3.50
CA SER A 520 23.42 -6.76 3.43
C SER A 520 22.83 -7.47 4.66
N ASP A 521 22.60 -8.78 4.54
CA ASP A 521 22.08 -9.60 5.65
C ASP A 521 23.06 -9.60 6.83
N GLU A 522 24.38 -9.61 6.57
CA GLU A 522 25.41 -9.52 7.60
C GLU A 522 25.39 -8.18 8.36
N GLU A 523 25.08 -7.07 7.67
CA GLU A 523 24.91 -5.75 8.29
C GLU A 523 23.64 -5.73 9.16
N VAL A 524 22.55 -6.30 8.69
CA VAL A 524 21.31 -6.44 9.47
C VAL A 524 21.55 -7.26 10.73
N GLU A 525 22.23 -8.41 10.64
CA GLU A 525 22.56 -9.25 11.80
C GLU A 525 23.41 -8.50 12.85
N LYS A 526 24.40 -7.71 12.41
CA LYS A 526 25.24 -6.90 13.32
C LYS A 526 24.41 -5.82 14.03
N ILE A 527 23.53 -5.13 13.30
CA ILE A 527 22.66 -4.09 13.86
C ILE A 527 21.69 -4.70 14.88
N VAL A 528 21.03 -5.79 14.50
CA VAL A 528 20.11 -6.51 15.38
C VAL A 528 20.83 -7.04 16.62
N GLY A 529 22.04 -7.61 16.45
CA GLY A 529 22.87 -8.05 17.56
C GLY A 529 23.21 -6.93 18.54
N PHE A 530 23.57 -5.76 18.05
CA PHE A 530 23.83 -4.58 18.86
C PHE A 530 22.58 -4.13 19.64
N VAL A 531 21.44 -4.02 18.95
CA VAL A 531 20.19 -3.55 19.56
C VAL A 531 19.66 -4.52 20.62
N LYS A 532 19.83 -5.85 20.42
CA LYS A 532 19.46 -6.87 21.43
C LYS A 532 20.35 -6.85 22.68
N GLN A 533 21.60 -6.42 22.56
CA GLN A 533 22.50 -6.28 23.72
C GLN A 533 22.12 -5.06 24.57
N ASN A 534 21.60 -4.01 23.94
CA ASN A 534 21.26 -2.73 24.59
C ASN A 534 19.79 -2.59 24.99
N GLY A 535 18.97 -3.62 24.75
CA GLY A 535 17.56 -3.62 25.14
C GLY A 535 16.94 -4.99 24.95
N THR A 536 16.13 -5.42 25.91
CA THR A 536 15.36 -6.66 25.82
C THR A 536 14.00 -6.41 25.22
N ALA A 537 13.54 -7.33 24.36
CA ALA A 537 12.16 -7.31 23.89
C ALA A 537 11.21 -7.58 25.07
N ASN A 538 10.28 -6.66 25.29
CA ASN A 538 9.21 -6.85 26.27
C ASN A 538 7.93 -7.15 25.46
N TYR A 539 7.67 -8.43 25.22
CA TYR A 539 6.50 -8.84 24.46
C TYR A 539 5.23 -8.72 25.31
N SER A 540 4.16 -8.20 24.71
CA SER A 540 2.87 -8.07 25.39
C SER A 540 2.12 -9.41 25.33
N GLU A 541 1.93 -10.00 26.52
CA GLU A 541 1.15 -11.25 26.67
C GLU A 541 -0.31 -11.02 26.30
N ASP A 542 -0.90 -9.89 26.67
CA ASP A 542 -2.29 -9.52 26.35
C ASP A 542 -2.55 -9.51 24.83
N ILE A 543 -1.56 -9.03 24.03
CA ILE A 543 -1.66 -9.04 22.57
C ILE A 543 -1.64 -10.48 22.05
N LEU A 544 -0.77 -11.33 22.59
CA LEU A 544 -0.67 -12.74 22.20
C LEU A 544 -1.95 -13.51 22.51
N GLU A 545 -2.52 -13.32 23.70
CA GLU A 545 -3.80 -13.92 24.10
C GLU A 545 -4.94 -13.43 23.19
N THR A 546 -5.00 -12.14 22.89
CA THR A 546 -6.01 -11.59 21.96
C THR A 546 -5.91 -12.22 20.58
N ILE A 547 -4.68 -12.41 20.07
CA ILE A 547 -4.42 -13.04 18.77
C ILE A 547 -4.83 -14.53 18.81
N GLU A 548 -4.57 -15.24 19.90
CA GLU A 548 -4.96 -16.65 20.05
C GLU A 548 -6.48 -16.81 20.15
N ASN A 549 -7.13 -15.98 20.94
CA ASN A 549 -8.58 -16.01 21.11
C ASN A 549 -9.35 -15.62 19.83
N SER A 550 -8.83 -14.68 19.02
CA SER A 550 -9.45 -14.31 17.73
C SER A 550 -9.42 -15.45 16.69
N ASN A 551 -8.56 -16.45 16.87
CA ASN A 551 -8.45 -17.60 15.98
C ASN A 551 -9.26 -18.82 16.43
N LYS A 552 -9.77 -18.82 17.68
CA LYS A 552 -10.62 -19.89 18.18
C LYS A 552 -12.02 -19.76 17.62
N THR A 553 -12.56 -20.85 17.11
CA THR A 553 -13.97 -20.89 16.69
C THR A 553 -14.88 -20.69 17.92
N GLU A 554 -16.07 -20.08 17.75
CA GLU A 554 -17.06 -19.97 18.85
C GLU A 554 -17.27 -21.29 19.62
N LYS A 555 -17.10 -22.42 18.93
CA LYS A 555 -17.19 -23.74 19.55
C LYS A 555 -16.00 -24.07 20.46
N GLU A 556 -14.79 -23.63 20.09
CA GLU A 556 -13.57 -23.83 20.89
C GLU A 556 -13.54 -22.89 22.09
N LEU A 557 -13.99 -21.64 21.92
CA LEU A 557 -14.15 -20.68 23.03
C LEU A 557 -15.20 -21.14 24.06
N ILE A 558 -16.32 -21.72 23.59
CA ILE A 558 -17.33 -22.30 24.48
C ILE A 558 -16.80 -23.55 25.16
N GLN A 559 -15.89 -24.27 24.54
CA GLN A 559 -15.30 -25.51 25.08
C GLN A 559 -14.23 -25.21 26.13
N GLU A 560 -13.37 -24.20 25.95
CA GLU A 560 -12.37 -23.75 26.94
C GLU A 560 -13.01 -23.02 28.12
N GLN A 561 -14.01 -22.14 27.90
CA GLN A 561 -14.78 -21.53 29.00
C GLN A 561 -15.56 -22.57 29.83
N ALA A 562 -15.78 -23.75 29.24
CA ALA A 562 -16.39 -24.89 29.95
C ALA A 562 -15.37 -25.79 30.66
N GLU A 563 -14.08 -25.61 30.40
CA GLU A 563 -12.98 -26.32 31.06
C GLU A 563 -12.39 -25.53 32.24
N ASP A 564 -12.46 -24.18 32.23
CA ASP A 564 -11.99 -23.31 33.33
C ASP A 564 -13.04 -23.10 34.44
N ASP A 565 -14.33 -23.27 34.16
CA ASP A 565 -15.40 -23.19 35.16
C ASP A 565 -15.78 -24.64 35.57
N ASP A 566 -15.28 -25.10 36.70
CA ASP A 566 -15.49 -26.45 37.27
C ASP A 566 -16.97 -26.79 37.49
N THR A 567 -17.91 -25.84 37.15
CA THR A 567 -19.34 -25.98 37.36
C THR A 567 -20.17 -25.51 36.17
N ASP A 568 -20.89 -26.39 35.47
CA ASP A 568 -21.80 -26.01 34.37
C ASP A 568 -22.89 -25.06 34.88
N PRO A 569 -23.16 -23.91 34.20
CA PRO A 569 -24.18 -22.94 34.60
C PRO A 569 -25.58 -23.52 34.81
N PHE A 570 -25.92 -24.60 34.11
CA PHE A 570 -27.19 -25.31 34.28
C PHE A 570 -27.17 -26.39 35.39
N LEU A 571 -26.05 -26.56 36.08
CA LEU A 571 -25.91 -27.66 37.04
C LEU A 571 -26.94 -27.54 38.16
N MET A 572 -27.12 -26.38 38.80
CA MET A 572 -28.07 -26.19 39.88
C MET A 572 -29.52 -26.37 39.42
N ASP A 573 -29.88 -25.79 38.27
CA ASP A 573 -31.23 -25.97 37.68
C ASP A 573 -31.47 -27.44 37.27
N ALA A 574 -30.43 -28.13 36.84
CA ALA A 574 -30.51 -29.55 36.48
C ALA A 574 -30.66 -30.43 37.72
N ILE A 575 -29.99 -30.10 38.83
CA ILE A 575 -30.16 -30.78 40.12
C ILE A 575 -31.61 -30.63 40.58
N ASP A 576 -32.17 -29.42 40.55
CA ASP A 576 -33.55 -29.18 40.88
C ASP A 576 -34.53 -30.04 40.09
N ALA A 577 -34.34 -30.07 38.76
CA ALA A 577 -35.22 -30.83 37.88
C ALA A 577 -35.11 -32.36 38.08
N VAL A 578 -33.90 -32.85 38.40
CA VAL A 578 -33.63 -34.27 38.65
C VAL A 578 -34.18 -34.70 39.99
N VAL A 579 -34.03 -33.91 41.05
CA VAL A 579 -34.61 -34.17 42.40
C VAL A 579 -36.12 -34.11 42.35
N GLU A 580 -36.73 -33.20 41.59
CA GLU A 580 -38.17 -33.11 41.39
C GLU A 580 -38.69 -34.35 40.67
N GLN A 581 -37.97 -34.88 39.68
CA GLN A 581 -38.37 -36.03 38.89
C GLN A 581 -38.07 -37.36 39.59
N GLY A 582 -37.14 -37.41 40.54
CA GLY A 582 -36.73 -38.60 41.27
C GLY A 582 -35.82 -39.59 40.49
N THR A 583 -35.44 -39.27 39.29
CA THR A 583 -34.53 -40.08 38.45
C THR A 583 -33.72 -39.17 37.52
N ALA A 584 -32.43 -39.53 37.28
CA ALA A 584 -31.54 -38.81 36.40
C ALA A 584 -31.23 -39.58 35.11
N SER A 585 -31.29 -38.95 33.96
CA SER A 585 -30.81 -39.50 32.71
C SER A 585 -30.31 -38.40 31.74
N THR A 586 -29.29 -38.71 30.97
CA THR A 586 -28.73 -37.82 29.97
C THR A 586 -29.82 -37.31 28.99
N SER A 587 -30.72 -38.23 28.58
CA SER A 587 -31.83 -37.90 27.67
C SER A 587 -32.84 -36.92 28.27
N PHE A 588 -33.04 -36.95 29.62
CA PHE A 588 -33.88 -36.02 30.32
C PHE A 588 -33.27 -34.62 30.33
N ILE A 589 -31.98 -34.50 30.70
CA ILE A 589 -31.26 -33.23 30.71
C ILE A 589 -31.23 -32.61 29.31
N GLN A 590 -30.93 -33.38 28.26
CA GLN A 590 -30.96 -32.92 26.87
C GLN A 590 -32.32 -32.25 26.51
N ARG A 591 -33.41 -32.93 26.83
CA ARG A 591 -34.75 -32.44 26.47
C ARG A 591 -35.19 -31.23 27.28
N ARG A 592 -34.87 -31.24 28.58
CA ARG A 592 -35.31 -30.19 29.52
C ARG A 592 -34.55 -28.86 29.28
N PHE A 593 -33.24 -28.93 29.08
CA PHE A 593 -32.37 -27.78 28.96
C PHE A 593 -31.94 -27.47 27.50
N LYS A 594 -32.41 -28.30 26.54
CA LYS A 594 -32.06 -28.15 25.09
C LYS A 594 -30.55 -28.16 24.84
N VAL A 595 -29.79 -28.92 25.58
CA VAL A 595 -28.32 -29.05 25.46
C VAL A 595 -27.93 -30.29 24.65
N GLY A 596 -26.72 -30.30 24.08
CA GLY A 596 -26.17 -31.42 23.34
C GLY A 596 -25.82 -32.59 24.25
N TYR A 597 -25.65 -33.81 23.66
CA TYR A 597 -25.40 -35.06 24.41
C TYR A 597 -24.15 -34.95 25.29
N ALA A 598 -23.04 -34.40 24.79
CA ALA A 598 -21.79 -34.27 25.55
C ALA A 598 -21.95 -33.36 26.78
N ARG A 599 -22.65 -32.20 26.65
CA ARG A 599 -22.90 -31.32 27.77
C ARG A 599 -23.86 -31.89 28.80
N ALA A 600 -24.92 -32.58 28.35
CA ALA A 600 -25.83 -33.30 29.24
C ALA A 600 -25.09 -34.42 29.98
N GLY A 601 -24.14 -35.11 29.35
CA GLY A 601 -23.26 -36.09 29.98
C GLY A 601 -22.44 -35.48 31.11
N ARG A 602 -21.75 -34.38 30.86
CA ARG A 602 -20.95 -33.63 31.88
C ARG A 602 -21.78 -33.19 33.07
N ILE A 603 -22.97 -32.64 32.84
CA ILE A 603 -23.88 -32.25 33.94
C ILE A 603 -24.25 -33.46 34.81
N ILE A 604 -24.50 -34.60 34.20
CA ILE A 604 -24.76 -35.87 34.91
C ILE A 604 -23.53 -36.35 35.70
N ASP A 605 -22.33 -36.25 35.11
CA ASP A 605 -21.09 -36.65 35.76
C ASP A 605 -20.77 -35.71 36.95
N GLN A 606 -20.96 -34.41 36.81
CA GLN A 606 -20.85 -33.43 37.92
C GLN A 606 -21.86 -33.68 39.07
N MET A 607 -23.07 -34.16 38.76
CA MET A 607 -24.03 -34.57 39.81
C MET A 607 -23.58 -35.84 40.52
N GLU A 608 -22.98 -36.81 39.81
CA GLU A 608 -22.42 -38.04 40.38
C GLU A 608 -21.25 -37.71 41.31
N GLU A 609 -20.26 -36.87 40.86
CA GLU A 609 -19.11 -36.46 41.65
C GLU A 609 -19.52 -35.76 42.97
N ARG A 610 -20.62 -35.01 42.92
CA ARG A 610 -21.16 -34.30 44.10
C ARG A 610 -22.11 -35.16 44.94
N GLY A 611 -22.21 -36.45 44.64
CA GLY A 611 -23.02 -37.42 45.40
C GLY A 611 -24.55 -37.18 45.33
N ILE A 612 -25.03 -36.45 44.33
CA ILE A 612 -26.46 -36.12 44.17
C ILE A 612 -27.21 -37.28 43.54
N ILE A 613 -26.58 -38.03 42.66
CA ILE A 613 -27.13 -39.18 41.94
C ILE A 613 -26.21 -40.39 42.05
N SER A 614 -26.77 -41.60 41.87
CA SER A 614 -26.02 -42.82 41.86
C SER A 614 -25.10 -42.96 40.64
N GLY A 615 -24.03 -43.76 40.75
CA GLY A 615 -23.14 -44.11 39.68
C GLY A 615 -23.82 -44.76 38.48
N TYR A 616 -23.09 -44.91 37.36
CA TYR A 616 -23.60 -45.46 36.11
C TYR A 616 -24.16 -46.90 36.26
N GLN A 617 -25.45 -47.09 35.97
CA GLN A 617 -26.17 -48.35 36.08
C GLN A 617 -26.57 -48.96 34.70
N GLY A 618 -25.78 -48.73 33.68
CA GLY A 618 -26.06 -49.20 32.32
C GLY A 618 -27.17 -48.41 31.61
N SER A 619 -28.20 -49.11 31.10
CA SER A 619 -29.31 -48.46 30.37
C SER A 619 -30.44 -47.95 31.26
N LYS A 620 -30.35 -48.15 32.58
CA LYS A 620 -31.37 -47.67 33.52
C LYS A 620 -31.11 -46.19 33.92
N PRO A 621 -32.17 -45.41 34.18
CA PRO A 621 -31.99 -44.07 34.79
C PRO A 621 -31.31 -44.18 36.15
N ARG A 622 -30.40 -43.24 36.47
CA ARG A 622 -29.70 -43.14 37.77
C ARG A 622 -30.66 -42.71 38.88
N GLU A 623 -30.45 -43.23 40.06
CA GLU A 623 -31.28 -42.89 41.24
C GLU A 623 -30.78 -41.61 41.87
N VAL A 624 -31.70 -40.79 42.40
CA VAL A 624 -31.40 -39.59 43.14
C VAL A 624 -31.14 -39.93 44.61
N LEU A 625 -29.96 -39.50 45.11
CA LEU A 625 -29.49 -39.87 46.46
C LEU A 625 -29.83 -38.82 47.53
N ILE A 626 -30.19 -37.59 47.14
CA ILE A 626 -30.52 -36.48 48.07
C ILE A 626 -32.01 -36.21 48.15
N THR A 627 -32.50 -35.77 49.35
CA THR A 627 -33.88 -35.36 49.57
C THR A 627 -34.07 -33.89 49.16
N LYS A 628 -35.35 -33.48 48.99
CA LYS A 628 -35.68 -32.06 48.68
C LYS A 628 -35.24 -31.12 49.80
N GLU A 629 -35.32 -31.55 51.07
CA GLU A 629 -34.88 -30.76 52.20
C GLU A 629 -33.36 -30.50 52.17
N ARG A 630 -32.58 -31.50 51.81
CA ARG A 630 -31.16 -31.40 51.68
C ARG A 630 -30.72 -30.49 50.50
N LEU A 631 -31.52 -30.46 49.45
CA LEU A 631 -31.31 -29.54 48.32
C LEU A 631 -31.57 -28.08 48.72
N GLU A 632 -32.55 -27.80 49.54
CA GLU A 632 -32.80 -26.43 50.06
C GLU A 632 -31.68 -25.97 51.01
N GLU A 633 -31.11 -26.87 51.82
CA GLU A 633 -29.94 -26.57 52.65
C GLU A 633 -28.70 -26.21 51.80
N LEU A 634 -28.46 -26.92 50.71
CA LEU A 634 -27.39 -26.63 49.75
C LEU A 634 -27.56 -25.27 49.09
N LYS A 635 -28.79 -24.83 48.83
CA LYS A 635 -29.10 -23.53 48.26
C LYS A 635 -28.92 -22.36 49.25
N MET A 636 -29.05 -22.65 50.56
CA MET A 636 -28.92 -21.62 51.61
C MET A 636 -27.46 -21.35 52.03
N GLY A 637 -26.45 -21.96 51.35
CA GLY A 637 -25.04 -21.53 51.52
C GLY A 637 -24.27 -22.23 52.63
N THR A 638 -24.54 -23.53 52.90
CA THR A 638 -23.66 -24.36 53.72
C THR A 638 -22.71 -25.12 52.80
N ASP A 639 -21.38 -24.97 53.01
CA ASP A 639 -20.30 -25.49 52.21
C ASP A 639 -20.40 -26.97 51.81
N LEU A 640 -20.12 -27.26 50.53
CA LEU A 640 -20.07 -28.59 49.94
C LEU A 640 -18.82 -29.39 50.32
N GLN A 641 -18.15 -29.07 51.41
CA GLN A 641 -16.88 -29.71 51.78
C GLN A 641 -16.90 -30.67 52.94
N GLU A 642 -18.00 -31.26 53.34
CA GLU A 642 -17.95 -32.38 54.33
C GLU A 642 -19.11 -33.34 54.13
N VAL A 643 -18.88 -34.39 53.31
CA VAL A 643 -19.53 -35.70 53.51
C VAL A 643 -18.46 -36.77 53.29
N GLU A 644 -17.52 -36.88 54.23
CA GLU A 644 -16.88 -38.15 54.61
C GLU A 644 -17.53 -38.60 55.92
N GLU A 645 -18.38 -39.60 55.79
CA GLU A 645 -18.55 -40.82 56.60
C GLU A 645 -19.89 -41.52 56.32
#